data_4423d55fa151afd9c172510bb51a9166
#
_entry.id   4423d55fa151afd9c172510bb51a9166
#
_cell.length_a   1.000
_cell.length_b   1.000
_cell.length_c   1.000
_cell.angle_alpha   90.00
_cell.angle_beta   90.00
_cell.angle_gamma   90.00
#
_symmetry.space_group_name_H-M   'P 1'
#
loop_
_entity.id
_entity.type
_entity.pdbx_description
1 polymer ?
#
loop_
_entity_poly.entity_id
_entity_poly.type
_entity_poly.pdbx_seq_one_letter_code
_entity_poly.pdbx_strand_id
1 'polypeptide(L)'
;MVLNRRVLRILKENKLRYLGIFMLIILGSYTFIVAAGLSQNLANLVTTFTEEHMQEDLSFSTDRVISDRAELEKEFDVIIEEYMSFDAELSDTLTLRLLSETEKLNIPAVIEGRGLSGSGEILLDPAFAKANGYSVGSQIEMADKTFTVVGFVSLPHYIYPLKNVNDILYSPNDFGVAVINREEFSDIDNVASIYSVRFNDRTQSLNRQAVQFRERLRVEGITVSDWIDIMNNKRARVVWASIIGMKTMSVPLPAAMFLLSCLIIGIMFWRMIRQESVIVGTLYAQGYRRRELTRHYMAIPLLLAFAGGMIGSLLALPSIEPMVMAMISYYNVPVPGIKLSFLNVLIGILTPTIFLGLSSYLVIRSELKRSPAELMKGDKQKTKVNALERAFKLERFKFSTKFKLREQFRSISRLVFLFLGVTSASVLMLFGFTILNSMNHVFNTSDVYQFEYEYAFRDLQFGEAPEGAEAFNAGKFYPENNEGIEFYITGIKSDSRIVTLKDSKGNPIPNNQTNITKALANRLGIKAGDTVTFINKEDGKPYTFHIDAIADSYVEQFIYVPITEFNKKLGLPENSYMGVFSTIKLDIPSEKLSGIKSMSEMPNAMDEFFGQMISMVALMTIVSSIVALIILYLVTSLIIEENRNTISLFKVFGYRRREIKSMILNSSTFVIVAGFILSIPIMAASMGAIYGYLGNMINLVLPTIISPLYVVVCFVVIMLTYQLSKLLCAKRVNEVSMSEALKVGTE
;
A
#
# COMPACT_ATOMS: atom_id res chain seq x y z
N MET A 1 -37.45 -33.96 9.61
CA MET A 1 -36.96 -34.43 8.28
C MET A 1 -37.49 -33.63 7.10
N VAL A 2 -38.80 -33.33 7.03
CA VAL A 2 -39.43 -32.61 5.90
C VAL A 2 -38.89 -31.20 5.67
N LEU A 3 -38.70 -30.42 6.73
CA LEU A 3 -38.17 -29.07 6.66
C LEU A 3 -36.72 -29.00 6.11
N ASN A 4 -35.87 -30.01 6.38
CA ASN A 4 -34.49 -29.99 5.87
C ASN A 4 -34.40 -30.23 4.36
N ARG A 5 -35.33 -31.05 3.78
CA ARG A 5 -35.42 -31.24 2.32
C ARG A 5 -35.84 -29.95 1.61
N ARG A 6 -36.62 -29.09 2.28
CA ARG A 6 -37.02 -27.77 1.76
C ARG A 6 -35.84 -26.82 1.62
N VAL A 7 -34.86 -26.86 2.54
CA VAL A 7 -33.64 -26.03 2.47
C VAL A 7 -32.88 -26.25 1.15
N LEU A 8 -32.66 -27.51 0.79
CA LEU A 8 -31.99 -27.88 -0.47
C LEU A 8 -32.77 -27.46 -1.70
N ARG A 9 -34.13 -27.55 -1.65
CA ARG A 9 -35.00 -27.13 -2.74
C ARG A 9 -34.93 -25.60 -2.94
N ILE A 10 -35.00 -24.82 -1.88
CA ILE A 10 -34.88 -23.35 -1.92
C ILE A 10 -33.52 -22.93 -2.51
N LEU A 11 -32.42 -23.61 -2.14
CA LEU A 11 -31.10 -23.37 -2.70
C LEU A 11 -31.05 -23.67 -4.20
N LYS A 12 -31.65 -24.79 -4.66
CA LYS A 12 -31.71 -25.16 -6.10
C LYS A 12 -32.54 -24.18 -6.92
N GLU A 13 -33.68 -23.73 -6.42
CA GLU A 13 -34.56 -22.77 -7.12
C GLU A 13 -33.93 -21.39 -7.30
N ASN A 14 -33.11 -20.96 -6.35
CA ASN A 14 -32.43 -19.64 -6.36
C ASN A 14 -30.90 -19.76 -6.49
N LYS A 15 -30.38 -20.84 -7.09
CA LYS A 15 -28.94 -21.19 -7.11
C LYS A 15 -28.02 -20.03 -7.47
N LEU A 16 -28.34 -19.23 -8.47
CA LEU A 16 -27.46 -18.15 -8.94
C LEU A 16 -27.35 -16.97 -7.96
N ARG A 17 -28.38 -16.72 -7.13
CA ARG A 17 -28.34 -15.68 -6.11
C ARG A 17 -27.50 -16.11 -4.92
N TYR A 18 -27.72 -17.34 -4.45
CA TYR A 18 -26.92 -17.92 -3.38
C TYR A 18 -25.46 -18.07 -3.79
N LEU A 19 -25.21 -18.41 -5.07
CA LEU A 19 -23.86 -18.49 -5.62
C LEU A 19 -23.14 -17.13 -5.55
N GLY A 20 -23.83 -16.02 -5.90
CA GLY A 20 -23.21 -14.69 -5.82
C GLY A 20 -22.82 -14.28 -4.39
N ILE A 21 -23.72 -14.52 -3.40
CA ILE A 21 -23.39 -14.28 -1.98
C ILE A 21 -22.25 -15.19 -1.53
N PHE A 22 -22.30 -16.45 -1.91
CA PHE A 22 -21.29 -17.45 -1.60
C PHE A 22 -19.91 -17.05 -2.13
N MET A 23 -19.84 -16.57 -3.38
CA MET A 23 -18.61 -16.07 -3.99
C MET A 23 -18.07 -14.82 -3.27
N LEU A 24 -18.92 -13.90 -2.82
CA LEU A 24 -18.48 -12.74 -2.02
C LEU A 24 -17.90 -13.18 -0.67
N ILE A 25 -18.48 -14.21 -0.04
CA ILE A 25 -17.96 -14.74 1.22
C ILE A 25 -16.60 -15.43 1.00
N ILE A 26 -16.50 -16.26 -0.05
CA ILE A 26 -15.25 -16.93 -0.43
C ILE A 26 -14.16 -15.88 -0.65
N LEU A 27 -14.45 -14.85 -1.47
CA LEU A 27 -13.49 -13.83 -1.81
C LEU A 27 -13.08 -12.99 -0.58
N GLY A 28 -14.05 -12.65 0.30
CA GLY A 28 -13.76 -11.94 1.55
C GLY A 28 -12.89 -12.75 2.52
N SER A 29 -13.17 -14.05 2.69
CA SER A 29 -12.34 -14.92 3.53
C SER A 29 -10.97 -15.19 2.91
N TYR A 30 -10.90 -15.40 1.60
CA TYR A 30 -9.66 -15.55 0.85
C TYR A 30 -8.76 -14.32 1.02
N THR A 31 -9.27 -13.12 0.73
CA THR A 31 -8.49 -11.87 0.82
C THR A 31 -8.03 -11.58 2.25
N PHE A 32 -8.85 -11.88 3.26
CA PHE A 32 -8.46 -11.75 4.66
C PHE A 32 -7.26 -12.64 5.00
N ILE A 33 -7.36 -13.93 4.68
CA ILE A 33 -6.32 -14.93 5.06
C ILE A 33 -5.04 -14.69 4.29
N VAL A 34 -5.11 -14.35 3.00
CA VAL A 34 -3.92 -14.02 2.21
C VAL A 34 -3.24 -12.77 2.77
N ALA A 35 -3.96 -11.67 2.98
CA ALA A 35 -3.36 -10.43 3.46
C ALA A 35 -2.81 -10.55 4.89
N ALA A 36 -3.55 -11.20 5.80
CA ALA A 36 -3.10 -11.44 7.17
C ALA A 36 -1.94 -12.45 7.23
N GLY A 37 -2.00 -13.52 6.43
CA GLY A 37 -0.96 -14.53 6.35
C GLY A 37 0.34 -13.99 5.76
N LEU A 38 0.24 -13.19 4.69
CA LEU A 38 1.39 -12.52 4.06
C LEU A 38 2.07 -11.56 5.03
N SER A 39 1.29 -10.65 5.64
CA SER A 39 1.81 -9.70 6.63
C SER A 39 2.46 -10.40 7.83
N GLN A 40 1.84 -11.46 8.36
CA GLN A 40 2.36 -12.17 9.52
C GLN A 40 3.63 -12.97 9.19
N ASN A 41 3.67 -13.66 8.04
CA ASN A 41 4.87 -14.42 7.66
C ASN A 41 6.04 -13.48 7.39
N LEU A 42 5.82 -12.40 6.62
CA LEU A 42 6.89 -11.45 6.35
C LEU A 42 7.41 -10.78 7.64
N ALA A 43 6.50 -10.40 8.56
CA ALA A 43 6.90 -9.87 9.87
C ALA A 43 7.73 -10.87 10.68
N ASN A 44 7.29 -12.13 10.72
CA ASN A 44 8.02 -13.18 11.45
C ASN A 44 9.40 -13.44 10.83
N LEU A 45 9.49 -13.53 9.50
CA LEU A 45 10.75 -13.74 8.81
C LEU A 45 11.74 -12.61 9.10
N VAL A 46 11.29 -11.36 8.95
CA VAL A 46 12.15 -10.19 9.22
C VAL A 46 12.55 -10.12 10.69
N THR A 47 11.60 -10.31 11.63
CA THR A 47 11.91 -10.25 13.07
C THR A 47 12.90 -11.36 13.46
N THR A 48 12.63 -12.61 13.07
CA THR A 48 13.52 -13.74 13.35
C THR A 48 14.91 -13.49 12.77
N PHE A 49 14.99 -13.06 11.51
CA PHE A 49 16.25 -12.76 10.85
C PHE A 49 17.03 -11.66 11.55
N THR A 50 16.40 -10.55 11.89
CA THR A 50 17.07 -9.41 12.54
C THR A 50 17.50 -9.70 13.97
N GLU A 51 16.80 -10.58 14.69
CA GLU A 51 17.16 -11.00 16.02
C GLU A 51 18.26 -12.07 16.04
N GLU A 52 18.13 -13.13 15.24
CA GLU A 52 19.10 -14.23 15.16
C GLU A 52 20.46 -13.78 14.61
N HIS A 53 20.46 -12.82 13.67
CA HIS A 53 21.67 -12.29 13.04
C HIS A 53 22.13 -10.96 13.65
N MET A 54 21.64 -10.62 14.85
CA MET A 54 22.13 -9.51 15.67
C MET A 54 22.18 -8.17 14.92
N GLN A 55 21.05 -7.77 14.29
CA GLN A 55 20.97 -6.49 13.58
C GLN A 55 21.40 -5.32 14.48
N GLU A 56 22.20 -4.41 13.93
CA GLU A 56 22.59 -3.16 14.58
C GLU A 56 21.41 -2.25 14.92
N ASP A 57 21.55 -1.41 15.93
CA ASP A 57 20.62 -0.32 16.24
C ASP A 57 21.07 1.01 15.62
N LEU A 58 22.38 1.18 15.43
CA LEU A 58 22.97 2.30 14.74
C LEU A 58 24.33 1.94 14.12
N SER A 59 24.70 2.67 13.08
CA SER A 59 26.03 2.61 12.49
C SER A 59 26.56 4.02 12.19
N PHE A 60 27.88 4.16 12.21
CA PHE A 60 28.57 5.42 11.94
C PHE A 60 30.02 5.19 11.53
N SER A 61 30.61 6.21 10.89
CA SER A 61 32.05 6.28 10.61
C SER A 61 32.72 7.32 11.51
N THR A 62 34.02 7.21 11.74
CA THR A 62 34.80 8.13 12.56
C THR A 62 36.06 8.58 11.85
N ASP A 63 36.59 9.77 12.25
CA ASP A 63 37.84 10.33 11.76
C ASP A 63 39.09 9.56 12.25
N ARG A 64 38.92 8.76 13.30
CA ARG A 64 40.01 7.95 13.89
C ARG A 64 39.46 6.66 14.52
N VAL A 65 40.32 5.68 14.67
CA VAL A 65 39.96 4.41 15.33
C VAL A 65 39.57 4.64 16.80
N ILE A 66 38.47 4.04 17.23
CA ILE A 66 38.03 4.07 18.62
C ILE A 66 38.93 3.12 19.44
N SER A 67 39.80 3.67 20.26
CA SER A 67 40.79 2.92 21.05
C SER A 67 40.17 2.17 22.23
N ASP A 68 39.18 2.82 22.89
CA ASP A 68 38.63 2.36 24.19
C ASP A 68 37.26 1.71 24.03
N ARG A 69 37.11 0.85 22.98
CA ARG A 69 35.81 0.17 22.68
C ARG A 69 35.28 -0.61 23.88
N ALA A 70 36.12 -1.33 24.61
CA ALA A 70 35.72 -2.15 25.75
C ALA A 70 35.15 -1.30 26.92
N GLU A 71 35.63 -0.08 27.09
CA GLU A 71 35.10 0.85 28.08
C GLU A 71 33.72 1.37 27.67
N LEU A 72 33.54 1.77 26.41
CA LEU A 72 32.25 2.20 25.85
C LEU A 72 31.22 1.06 25.89
N GLU A 73 31.61 -0.16 25.55
CA GLU A 73 30.73 -1.34 25.61
C GLU A 73 30.20 -1.58 27.04
N LYS A 74 31.06 -1.40 28.04
CA LYS A 74 30.70 -1.56 29.45
C LYS A 74 29.89 -0.38 29.99
N GLU A 75 30.24 0.86 29.62
CA GLU A 75 29.57 2.07 30.08
C GLU A 75 28.11 2.14 29.60
N PHE A 76 27.87 1.77 28.34
CA PHE A 76 26.55 1.88 27.70
C PHE A 76 25.79 0.56 27.61
N ASP A 77 26.36 -0.54 28.07
CA ASP A 77 25.81 -1.89 27.89
C ASP A 77 25.47 -2.17 26.43
N VAL A 78 26.48 -2.03 25.56
CA VAL A 78 26.37 -2.17 24.10
C VAL A 78 27.36 -3.19 23.57
N ILE A 79 27.09 -3.69 22.39
CA ILE A 79 28.04 -4.43 21.55
C ILE A 79 28.49 -3.50 20.44
N ILE A 80 29.79 -3.37 20.25
CA ILE A 80 30.39 -2.55 19.17
C ILE A 80 31.23 -3.46 18.28
N GLU A 81 30.92 -3.46 16.99
CA GLU A 81 31.72 -4.16 16.00
C GLU A 81 32.09 -3.24 14.84
N GLU A 82 33.36 -3.29 14.43
CA GLU A 82 33.86 -2.58 13.27
C GLU A 82 33.87 -3.49 12.05
N TYR A 83 33.34 -3.00 10.94
CA TYR A 83 33.46 -3.66 9.65
C TYR A 83 33.95 -2.69 8.58
N MET A 84 34.56 -3.25 7.54
CA MET A 84 35.12 -2.53 6.42
C MET A 84 34.13 -2.50 5.26
N SER A 85 34.11 -1.40 4.51
CA SER A 85 33.25 -1.23 3.35
C SER A 85 34.03 -0.56 2.20
N PHE A 86 33.83 -1.10 0.98
CA PHE A 86 34.41 -0.56 -0.25
C PHE A 86 33.43 -0.74 -1.40
N ASP A 87 33.22 0.29 -2.21
CA ASP A 87 32.37 0.24 -3.40
C ASP A 87 33.25 -0.06 -4.63
N ALA A 88 33.18 -1.31 -5.13
CA ALA A 88 33.88 -1.73 -6.33
C ALA A 88 33.01 -1.41 -7.57
N GLU A 89 33.55 -0.61 -8.50
CA GLU A 89 32.90 -0.35 -9.81
C GLU A 89 33.24 -1.50 -10.75
N LEU A 90 32.25 -2.34 -11.08
CA LEU A 90 32.38 -3.44 -12.05
C LEU A 90 32.20 -2.93 -13.50
N SER A 91 31.47 -1.85 -13.66
CA SER A 91 31.30 -1.10 -14.91
C SER A 91 30.86 0.34 -14.60
N ASP A 92 30.68 1.17 -15.62
CA ASP A 92 30.24 2.57 -15.48
C ASP A 92 28.91 2.71 -14.73
N THR A 93 28.05 1.68 -14.74
CA THR A 93 26.72 1.67 -14.11
C THR A 93 26.54 0.62 -13.04
N LEU A 94 27.50 -0.30 -12.86
CA LEU A 94 27.38 -1.44 -11.96
C LEU A 94 28.35 -1.34 -10.77
N THR A 95 27.83 -1.17 -9.59
CA THR A 95 28.59 -1.08 -8.33
C THR A 95 28.29 -2.25 -7.43
N LEU A 96 29.35 -2.88 -6.89
CA LEU A 96 29.24 -3.93 -5.88
C LEU A 96 29.88 -3.43 -4.58
N ARG A 97 29.09 -3.28 -3.52
CA ARG A 97 29.60 -2.93 -2.19
C ARG A 97 30.15 -4.13 -1.48
N LEU A 98 31.46 -4.15 -1.29
CA LEU A 98 32.16 -5.16 -0.52
C LEU A 98 32.08 -4.81 0.97
N LEU A 99 31.68 -5.75 1.80
CA LEU A 99 31.63 -5.64 3.25
C LEU A 99 32.52 -6.72 3.85
N SER A 100 33.26 -6.40 4.91
CA SER A 100 34.00 -7.45 5.63
C SER A 100 33.03 -8.32 6.43
N GLU A 101 33.35 -9.61 6.54
CA GLU A 101 32.59 -10.52 7.39
C GLU A 101 32.57 -10.04 8.86
N THR A 102 31.42 -10.18 9.50
CA THR A 102 31.16 -9.78 10.90
C THR A 102 30.75 -11.01 11.72
N GLU A 103 31.13 -11.02 13.02
CA GLU A 103 30.91 -12.16 13.92
C GLU A 103 29.92 -11.88 15.05
N LYS A 104 29.80 -10.62 15.49
CA LYS A 104 28.98 -10.23 16.66
C LYS A 104 27.68 -9.52 16.26
N LEU A 105 27.76 -8.61 15.29
CA LEU A 105 26.65 -7.80 14.80
C LEU A 105 26.48 -7.97 13.30
N ASN A 106 25.28 -7.84 12.81
CA ASN A 106 24.95 -7.98 11.39
C ASN A 106 25.49 -9.27 10.76
N ILE A 107 25.46 -10.37 11.52
CA ILE A 107 26.03 -11.66 11.12
C ILE A 107 25.45 -12.11 9.77
N PRO A 108 26.26 -12.40 8.76
CA PRO A 108 25.78 -12.82 7.46
C PRO A 108 24.97 -14.12 7.51
N ALA A 109 23.80 -14.17 6.86
CA ALA A 109 23.01 -15.38 6.69
C ALA A 109 23.26 -16.01 5.33
N VAL A 110 23.94 -17.14 5.25
CA VAL A 110 24.13 -17.88 4.00
C VAL A 110 22.82 -18.54 3.59
N ILE A 111 22.32 -18.20 2.39
CA ILE A 111 21.06 -18.72 1.84
C ILE A 111 21.31 -19.95 0.97
N GLU A 112 22.36 -19.89 0.17
CA GLU A 112 22.73 -20.95 -0.78
C GLU A 112 24.26 -21.06 -0.86
N GLY A 113 24.77 -22.25 -1.11
CA GLY A 113 26.22 -22.50 -1.13
C GLY A 113 26.78 -22.70 0.27
N ARG A 114 27.94 -22.10 0.54
CA ARG A 114 28.65 -22.18 1.83
C ARG A 114 29.18 -20.80 2.26
N GLY A 115 29.49 -20.64 3.55
CA GLY A 115 30.19 -19.47 4.08
C GLY A 115 31.64 -19.36 3.57
N LEU A 116 32.27 -18.22 3.85
CA LEU A 116 33.67 -17.96 3.52
C LEU A 116 34.59 -18.93 4.30
N SER A 117 35.61 -19.47 3.66
CA SER A 117 36.56 -20.35 4.30
C SER A 117 38.03 -20.08 3.88
N GLY A 118 38.26 -19.21 2.91
CA GLY A 118 39.59 -18.87 2.41
C GLY A 118 39.65 -17.54 1.69
N SER A 119 40.86 -17.17 1.30
CA SER A 119 41.11 -15.98 0.49
C SER A 119 40.57 -16.15 -0.93
N GLY A 120 40.17 -15.05 -1.56
CA GLY A 120 39.59 -15.04 -2.91
C GLY A 120 38.16 -15.58 -3.01
N GLU A 121 37.46 -15.72 -1.90
CA GLU A 121 36.04 -16.11 -1.85
C GLU A 121 35.12 -14.94 -1.60
N ILE A 122 33.90 -14.99 -2.20
CA ILE A 122 32.91 -13.95 -2.07
C ILE A 122 31.49 -14.55 -1.90
N LEU A 123 30.70 -13.92 -1.02
CA LEU A 123 29.28 -14.15 -0.89
C LEU A 123 28.52 -12.99 -1.52
N LEU A 124 27.55 -13.26 -2.38
CA LEU A 124 26.78 -12.23 -3.09
C LEU A 124 25.35 -12.11 -2.59
N ASP A 125 24.79 -10.92 -2.71
CA ASP A 125 23.35 -10.70 -2.66
C ASP A 125 22.65 -11.51 -3.76
N PRO A 126 21.62 -12.34 -3.42
CA PRO A 126 20.91 -13.18 -4.38
C PRO A 126 20.23 -12.40 -5.53
N ALA A 127 19.67 -11.22 -5.24
CA ALA A 127 18.99 -10.42 -6.25
C ALA A 127 19.98 -9.88 -7.29
N PHE A 128 21.09 -9.34 -6.81
CA PHE A 128 22.23 -8.90 -7.65
C PHE A 128 22.80 -10.04 -8.49
N ALA A 129 23.07 -11.18 -7.86
CA ALA A 129 23.62 -12.33 -8.54
C ALA A 129 22.72 -12.80 -9.69
N LYS A 130 21.43 -12.91 -9.43
CA LYS A 130 20.42 -13.30 -10.43
C LYS A 130 20.30 -12.29 -11.57
N ALA A 131 20.30 -11.00 -11.27
CA ALA A 131 20.15 -9.93 -12.27
C ALA A 131 21.35 -9.88 -13.22
N ASN A 132 22.56 -10.12 -12.69
CA ASN A 132 23.81 -10.03 -13.44
C ASN A 132 24.35 -11.40 -13.90
N GLY A 133 23.57 -12.49 -13.74
CA GLY A 133 23.91 -13.83 -14.27
C GLY A 133 25.00 -14.57 -13.50
N TYR A 134 25.26 -14.20 -12.23
CA TYR A 134 26.21 -14.91 -11.38
C TYR A 134 25.56 -16.12 -10.69
N SER A 135 26.32 -17.20 -10.58
CA SER A 135 25.95 -18.44 -9.88
C SER A 135 27.09 -18.87 -8.94
N VAL A 136 26.81 -19.78 -8.02
CA VAL A 136 27.83 -20.38 -7.19
C VAL A 136 28.87 -21.04 -8.10
N GLY A 137 30.14 -20.69 -7.91
CA GLY A 137 31.28 -21.11 -8.75
C GLY A 137 31.67 -20.08 -9.84
N SER A 138 30.88 -19.03 -10.06
CA SER A 138 31.26 -17.92 -10.98
C SER A 138 32.46 -17.16 -10.44
N GLN A 139 33.26 -16.58 -11.35
CA GLN A 139 34.36 -15.69 -11.00
C GLN A 139 34.00 -14.24 -11.27
N ILE A 140 34.44 -13.34 -10.41
CA ILE A 140 34.26 -11.89 -10.51
C ILE A 140 35.61 -11.23 -10.36
N GLU A 141 35.99 -10.40 -11.34
CA GLU A 141 37.20 -9.58 -11.30
C GLU A 141 36.87 -8.19 -10.77
N MET A 142 37.53 -7.77 -9.69
CA MET A 142 37.39 -6.45 -9.10
C MET A 142 38.59 -6.11 -8.23
N ALA A 143 38.92 -4.82 -8.12
CA ALA A 143 40.06 -4.34 -7.33
C ALA A 143 41.35 -5.13 -7.60
N ASP A 144 41.64 -5.40 -8.88
CA ASP A 144 42.80 -6.17 -9.36
C ASP A 144 42.91 -7.60 -8.83
N LYS A 145 41.83 -8.16 -8.29
CA LYS A 145 41.72 -9.52 -7.77
C LYS A 145 40.57 -10.29 -8.42
N THR A 146 40.68 -11.60 -8.46
CA THR A 146 39.62 -12.52 -8.92
C THR A 146 39.01 -13.20 -7.70
N PHE A 147 37.71 -13.05 -7.51
CA PHE A 147 36.95 -13.71 -6.46
C PHE A 147 36.06 -14.81 -7.02
N THR A 148 35.95 -15.91 -6.27
CA THR A 148 35.04 -17.02 -6.60
C THR A 148 33.78 -16.91 -5.75
N VAL A 149 32.61 -16.88 -6.37
CA VAL A 149 31.33 -16.89 -5.67
C VAL A 149 31.10 -18.24 -5.00
N VAL A 150 31.13 -18.30 -3.68
CA VAL A 150 30.95 -19.53 -2.90
C VAL A 150 29.58 -19.72 -2.32
N GLY A 151 28.76 -18.66 -2.33
CA GLY A 151 27.38 -18.72 -1.86
C GLY A 151 26.67 -17.39 -2.01
N PHE A 152 25.39 -17.40 -1.64
CA PHE A 152 24.55 -16.21 -1.56
C PHE A 152 24.23 -15.87 -0.11
N VAL A 153 24.15 -14.57 0.19
CA VAL A 153 24.07 -14.05 1.55
C VAL A 153 22.96 -13.00 1.72
N SER A 154 22.29 -13.06 2.87
CA SER A 154 21.44 -11.96 3.36
C SER A 154 22.10 -11.25 4.53
N LEU A 155 21.97 -9.94 4.57
CA LEU A 155 22.51 -9.07 5.61
C LEU A 155 21.39 -8.32 6.34
N PRO A 156 21.29 -8.38 7.67
CA PRO A 156 20.14 -7.81 8.40
C PRO A 156 20.05 -6.28 8.32
N HIS A 157 21.16 -5.58 8.04
CA HIS A 157 21.18 -4.12 7.84
C HIS A 157 21.00 -3.72 6.35
N TYR A 158 20.96 -4.69 5.41
CA TYR A 158 20.69 -4.52 3.98
C TYR A 158 19.49 -5.36 3.51
N ILE A 159 18.41 -5.38 4.28
CA ILE A 159 17.15 -6.07 3.90
C ILE A 159 16.63 -5.55 2.55
N TYR A 160 16.72 -4.25 2.32
CA TYR A 160 16.46 -3.59 1.04
C TYR A 160 17.75 -2.90 0.59
N PRO A 161 18.54 -3.50 -0.33
CA PRO A 161 19.92 -3.10 -0.59
C PRO A 161 20.04 -1.79 -1.36
N LEU A 162 19.72 -0.65 -0.72
CA LEU A 162 19.92 0.67 -1.31
C LEU A 162 21.39 1.07 -1.28
N LYS A 163 21.91 1.65 -2.37
CA LYS A 163 23.27 2.18 -2.45
C LYS A 163 23.48 3.29 -1.42
N ASN A 164 22.59 4.28 -1.39
CA ASN A 164 22.56 5.32 -0.38
C ASN A 164 21.28 5.20 0.47
N VAL A 165 21.37 5.53 1.76
CA VAL A 165 20.23 5.45 2.70
C VAL A 165 19.07 6.37 2.29
N ASN A 166 19.37 7.43 1.54
CA ASN A 166 18.37 8.39 1.06
C ASN A 166 17.68 7.96 -0.24
N ASP A 167 18.20 6.95 -0.94
CA ASP A 167 17.60 6.44 -2.16
C ASP A 167 16.20 5.86 -1.87
N ILE A 168 15.36 5.82 -2.90
CA ILE A 168 13.98 5.35 -2.80
C ILE A 168 13.83 3.98 -3.44
N LEU A 169 14.55 3.74 -4.54
CA LEU A 169 14.44 2.54 -5.35
C LEU A 169 15.75 1.77 -5.33
N TYR A 170 15.63 0.46 -5.32
CA TYR A 170 16.72 -0.49 -5.48
C TYR A 170 16.65 -1.11 -6.88
N SER A 171 17.79 -1.13 -7.57
CA SER A 171 17.97 -1.87 -8.81
C SER A 171 19.09 -2.89 -8.65
N PRO A 172 18.79 -4.19 -8.68
CA PRO A 172 19.81 -5.23 -8.62
C PRO A 172 20.68 -5.29 -9.88
N ASN A 173 20.26 -4.60 -10.97
CA ASN A 173 21.08 -4.46 -12.19
C ASN A 173 22.20 -3.43 -12.04
N ASP A 174 22.08 -2.50 -11.09
CA ASP A 174 23.01 -1.37 -10.96
C ASP A 174 23.80 -1.44 -9.65
N PHE A 175 23.25 -2.05 -8.60
CA PHE A 175 23.87 -2.12 -7.28
C PHE A 175 23.62 -3.46 -6.59
N GLY A 176 24.64 -3.96 -5.88
CA GLY A 176 24.55 -5.12 -4.99
C GLY A 176 25.46 -5.02 -3.78
N VAL A 177 25.30 -5.94 -2.85
CA VAL A 177 26.17 -6.09 -1.68
C VAL A 177 26.82 -7.46 -1.68
N ALA A 178 28.05 -7.51 -1.19
CA ALA A 178 28.81 -8.73 -1.08
C ALA A 178 29.61 -8.77 0.22
N VAL A 179 29.92 -9.96 0.69
CA VAL A 179 30.77 -10.19 1.86
C VAL A 179 32.03 -10.90 1.44
N ILE A 180 33.19 -10.38 1.88
CA ILE A 180 34.52 -10.97 1.69
C ILE A 180 35.25 -11.04 3.03
N ASN A 181 36.33 -11.83 3.09
CA ASN A 181 37.15 -11.93 4.27
C ASN A 181 37.78 -10.57 4.62
N ARG A 182 37.91 -10.27 5.91
CA ARG A 182 38.49 -9.02 6.40
C ARG A 182 39.92 -8.80 5.90
N GLU A 183 40.70 -9.89 5.73
CA GLU A 183 42.09 -9.83 5.27
C GLU A 183 42.24 -9.28 3.84
N GLU A 184 41.20 -9.46 3.00
CA GLU A 184 41.24 -8.98 1.61
C GLU A 184 41.24 -7.46 1.48
N PHE A 185 40.74 -6.75 2.51
CA PHE A 185 40.72 -5.29 2.53
C PHE A 185 42.10 -4.66 2.75
N SER A 186 43.09 -5.41 3.21
CA SER A 186 44.48 -4.90 3.44
C SER A 186 45.15 -4.37 2.17
N ASP A 187 44.77 -4.88 1.02
CA ASP A 187 45.36 -4.55 -0.28
C ASP A 187 44.44 -3.59 -1.10
N ILE A 188 43.37 -3.10 -0.51
CA ILE A 188 42.42 -2.17 -1.16
C ILE A 188 42.62 -0.78 -0.56
N ASP A 189 42.85 0.20 -1.41
CA ASP A 189 42.95 1.59 -1.01
C ASP A 189 41.54 2.18 -0.73
N ASN A 190 41.50 3.20 0.13
CA ASN A 190 40.26 3.96 0.42
C ASN A 190 39.09 3.17 1.05
N VAL A 191 39.39 2.17 1.83
CA VAL A 191 38.42 1.38 2.58
C VAL A 191 37.81 2.23 3.70
N ALA A 192 36.48 2.32 3.74
CA ALA A 192 35.76 2.96 4.84
C ALA A 192 35.65 2.00 6.04
N SER A 193 35.95 2.50 7.23
CA SER A 193 35.70 1.78 8.49
C SER A 193 34.39 2.25 9.10
N ILE A 194 33.47 1.32 9.34
CA ILE A 194 32.14 1.58 9.87
C ILE A 194 31.98 0.83 11.20
N TYR A 195 31.42 1.51 12.18
CA TYR A 195 31.10 0.93 13.47
C TYR A 195 29.61 0.62 13.57
N SER A 196 29.26 -0.63 13.82
CA SER A 196 27.92 -1.09 14.20
C SER A 196 27.80 -1.09 15.72
N VAL A 197 26.66 -0.64 16.23
CA VAL A 197 26.34 -0.67 17.67
C VAL A 197 24.97 -1.27 17.89
N ARG A 198 24.88 -2.13 18.92
CA ARG A 198 23.61 -2.70 19.39
C ARG A 198 23.52 -2.55 20.91
N PHE A 199 22.42 -1.94 21.37
CA PHE A 199 22.14 -1.78 22.79
C PHE A 199 21.50 -3.05 23.36
N ASN A 200 21.99 -3.53 24.51
CA ASN A 200 21.44 -4.70 25.18
C ASN A 200 20.16 -4.35 25.94
N ASP A 201 20.09 -3.16 26.53
CA ASP A 201 18.91 -2.69 27.27
C ASP A 201 17.81 -2.23 26.29
N ARG A 202 16.79 -3.07 26.10
CA ARG A 202 15.61 -2.81 25.27
C ARG A 202 14.47 -2.11 26.00
N THR A 203 14.64 -1.78 27.26
CA THR A 203 13.61 -1.11 28.06
C THR A 203 13.61 0.39 27.88
N GLN A 204 14.74 0.96 27.54
CA GLN A 204 14.91 2.39 27.26
C GLN A 204 14.65 2.72 25.78
N SER A 205 14.35 3.99 25.53
CA SER A 205 14.22 4.50 24.15
C SER A 205 15.59 4.46 23.45
N LEU A 206 15.67 3.72 22.33
CA LEU A 206 16.87 3.64 21.49
C LEU A 206 17.40 5.03 21.09
N ASN A 207 16.51 5.97 20.81
CA ASN A 207 16.90 7.33 20.42
C ASN A 207 17.65 8.05 21.56
N ARG A 208 17.19 7.89 22.81
CA ARG A 208 17.87 8.50 23.98
C ARG A 208 19.24 7.88 24.19
N GLN A 209 19.35 6.57 24.10
CA GLN A 209 20.64 5.86 24.23
C GLN A 209 21.61 6.30 23.12
N ALA A 210 21.13 6.36 21.88
CA ALA A 210 21.93 6.80 20.73
C ALA A 210 22.46 8.23 20.87
N VAL A 211 21.63 9.17 21.38
CA VAL A 211 22.05 10.56 21.63
C VAL A 211 23.13 10.60 22.72
N GLN A 212 22.92 9.88 23.84
CA GLN A 212 23.91 9.83 24.93
C GLN A 212 25.23 9.22 24.47
N PHE A 213 25.18 8.15 23.68
CA PHE A 213 26.36 7.52 23.12
C PHE A 213 27.12 8.48 22.16
N ARG A 214 26.41 9.20 21.30
CA ARG A 214 27.01 10.19 20.40
C ARG A 214 27.69 11.34 21.16
N GLU A 215 27.04 11.86 22.22
CA GLU A 215 27.63 12.92 23.06
C GLU A 215 28.90 12.43 23.78
N ARG A 216 28.96 11.18 24.20
CA ARG A 216 30.14 10.60 24.82
C ARG A 216 31.33 10.52 23.85
N LEU A 217 31.09 10.12 22.60
CA LEU A 217 32.10 10.12 21.53
C LEU A 217 32.63 11.57 21.27
N ARG A 218 31.71 12.54 21.25
CA ARG A 218 32.06 13.95 21.06
C ARG A 218 32.93 14.52 22.19
N VAL A 219 32.64 14.12 23.44
CA VAL A 219 33.46 14.53 24.60
C VAL A 219 34.88 13.98 24.49
N GLU A 220 35.05 12.79 23.92
CA GLU A 220 36.37 12.21 23.61
C GLU A 220 37.08 12.85 22.41
N GLY A 221 36.41 13.81 21.75
CA GLY A 221 36.95 14.48 20.57
C GLY A 221 36.99 13.63 19.34
N ILE A 222 36.10 12.60 19.26
CA ILE A 222 35.90 11.75 18.07
C ILE A 222 34.87 12.41 17.18
N THR A 223 35.25 12.73 15.96
CA THR A 223 34.34 13.25 14.94
C THR A 223 33.58 12.10 14.32
N VAL A 224 32.27 12.13 14.45
CA VAL A 224 31.37 11.09 13.92
C VAL A 224 30.74 11.57 12.63
N SER A 225 30.88 10.79 11.57
CA SER A 225 30.23 11.00 10.28
C SER A 225 29.29 9.83 9.96
N ASP A 226 28.43 10.01 8.95
CA ASP A 226 27.52 8.96 8.43
C ASP A 226 26.70 8.26 9.51
N TRP A 227 26.23 9.04 10.50
CA TRP A 227 25.41 8.51 11.59
C TRP A 227 24.04 8.05 11.08
N ILE A 228 23.80 6.75 11.13
CA ILE A 228 22.57 6.11 10.68
C ILE A 228 21.98 5.30 11.82
N ASP A 229 20.87 5.72 12.39
CA ASP A 229 20.11 4.90 13.32
C ASP A 229 19.10 4.02 12.59
N ILE A 230 18.74 2.88 13.17
CA ILE A 230 17.86 1.89 12.56
C ILE A 230 16.47 2.45 12.22
N MET A 231 16.01 3.47 12.97
CA MET A 231 14.70 4.10 12.75
C MET A 231 14.69 4.96 11.48
N ASN A 232 15.84 5.47 11.07
CA ASN A 232 16.04 6.27 9.86
C ASN A 232 16.73 5.50 8.73
N ASN A 233 17.14 4.25 8.96
CA ASN A 233 17.74 3.41 7.95
C ASN A 233 16.66 2.81 7.03
N LYS A 234 16.48 3.38 5.83
CA LYS A 234 15.51 2.88 4.85
C LYS A 234 15.83 1.46 4.39
N ARG A 235 17.11 1.03 4.37
CA ARG A 235 17.52 -0.33 4.02
C ARG A 235 16.85 -1.39 4.89
N ALA A 236 16.60 -1.08 6.15
CA ALA A 236 15.93 -1.95 7.11
C ALA A 236 14.42 -1.67 7.25
N ARG A 237 13.97 -0.44 6.99
CA ARG A 237 12.61 0.00 7.31
C ARG A 237 11.57 -0.13 6.18
N VAL A 238 11.98 -0.12 4.94
CA VAL A 238 11.05 -0.23 3.79
C VAL A 238 10.21 -1.51 3.85
N VAL A 239 10.79 -2.62 4.29
CA VAL A 239 10.06 -3.88 4.47
C VAL A 239 8.94 -3.76 5.51
N TRP A 240 9.17 -3.01 6.60
CA TRP A 240 8.16 -2.78 7.64
C TRP A 240 6.98 -1.94 7.14
N ALA A 241 7.22 -0.97 6.26
CA ALA A 241 6.15 -0.20 5.61
C ALA A 241 5.24 -1.13 4.79
N SER A 242 5.81 -2.09 4.05
CA SER A 242 5.05 -3.09 3.30
C SER A 242 4.25 -4.02 4.22
N ILE A 243 4.86 -4.51 5.30
CA ILE A 243 4.20 -5.37 6.32
C ILE A 243 2.99 -4.67 6.93
N ILE A 244 3.18 -3.42 7.36
CA ILE A 244 2.12 -2.62 7.99
C ILE A 244 1.04 -2.23 6.99
N GLY A 245 1.42 -1.89 5.76
CA GLY A 245 0.47 -1.64 4.68
C GLY A 245 -0.47 -2.83 4.45
N MET A 246 0.09 -4.03 4.32
CA MET A 246 -0.69 -5.27 4.17
C MET A 246 -1.57 -5.55 5.39
N LYS A 247 -1.03 -5.41 6.60
CA LYS A 247 -1.77 -5.58 7.85
C LYS A 247 -2.94 -4.60 7.95
N THR A 248 -2.72 -3.34 7.60
CA THR A 248 -3.76 -2.30 7.62
C THR A 248 -4.88 -2.61 6.62
N MET A 249 -4.56 -3.16 5.44
CA MET A 249 -5.54 -3.52 4.42
C MET A 249 -6.25 -4.86 4.68
N SER A 250 -5.71 -5.72 5.53
CA SER A 250 -6.23 -7.06 5.79
C SER A 250 -7.63 -7.09 6.41
N VAL A 251 -8.08 -6.02 7.07
CA VAL A 251 -9.39 -5.94 7.73
C VAL A 251 -10.42 -5.16 6.93
N PRO A 252 -10.18 -3.92 6.45
CA PRO A 252 -11.20 -3.09 5.80
C PRO A 252 -11.81 -3.72 4.55
N LEU A 253 -10.99 -4.32 3.69
CA LEU A 253 -11.44 -4.90 2.43
C LEU A 253 -12.36 -6.12 2.63
N PRO A 254 -11.97 -7.16 3.41
CA PRO A 254 -12.88 -8.26 3.73
C PRO A 254 -14.13 -7.81 4.50
N ALA A 255 -14.00 -6.86 5.43
CA ALA A 255 -15.12 -6.33 6.18
C ALA A 255 -16.18 -5.69 5.26
N ALA A 256 -15.75 -4.92 4.25
CA ALA A 256 -16.65 -4.36 3.24
C ALA A 256 -17.39 -5.47 2.47
N MET A 257 -16.69 -6.54 2.07
CA MET A 257 -17.29 -7.69 1.38
C MET A 257 -18.31 -8.43 2.26
N PHE A 258 -18.00 -8.63 3.54
CA PHE A 258 -18.92 -9.26 4.48
C PHE A 258 -20.14 -8.38 4.77
N LEU A 259 -19.97 -7.07 4.93
CA LEU A 259 -21.08 -6.13 5.09
C LEU A 259 -22.01 -6.15 3.88
N LEU A 260 -21.48 -6.13 2.66
CA LEU A 260 -22.26 -6.27 1.44
C LEU A 260 -23.01 -7.60 1.40
N SER A 261 -22.36 -8.69 1.77
CA SER A 261 -22.98 -10.01 1.87
C SER A 261 -24.11 -10.04 2.90
N CYS A 262 -23.93 -9.39 4.06
CA CYS A 262 -24.97 -9.23 5.09
C CYS A 262 -26.18 -8.45 4.60
N LEU A 263 -25.96 -7.37 3.87
CA LEU A 263 -27.06 -6.57 3.28
C LEU A 263 -27.86 -7.38 2.27
N ILE A 264 -27.17 -8.09 1.36
CA ILE A 264 -27.84 -8.91 0.34
C ILE A 264 -28.66 -10.03 0.98
N ILE A 265 -28.03 -10.78 1.89
CA ILE A 265 -28.68 -11.92 2.53
C ILE A 265 -29.86 -11.45 3.37
N GLY A 266 -29.73 -10.32 4.06
CA GLY A 266 -30.81 -9.68 4.81
C GLY A 266 -32.01 -9.32 3.95
N ILE A 267 -31.78 -8.64 2.83
CA ILE A 267 -32.84 -8.26 1.87
C ILE A 267 -33.49 -9.52 1.30
N MET A 268 -32.69 -10.53 0.97
CA MET A 268 -33.19 -11.78 0.37
C MET A 268 -34.07 -12.55 1.35
N PHE A 269 -33.65 -12.70 2.63
CA PHE A 269 -34.46 -13.39 3.65
C PHE A 269 -35.70 -12.61 4.05
N TRP A 270 -35.59 -11.29 4.20
CA TRP A 270 -36.73 -10.42 4.43
C TRP A 270 -37.83 -10.65 3.37
N ARG A 271 -37.43 -10.70 2.11
CA ARG A 271 -38.34 -10.92 1.00
C ARG A 271 -38.89 -12.34 0.93
N MET A 272 -38.03 -13.33 1.12
CA MET A 272 -38.43 -14.75 1.10
C MET A 272 -39.50 -15.03 2.14
N ILE A 273 -39.31 -14.54 3.39
CA ILE A 273 -40.30 -14.74 4.47
C ILE A 273 -41.61 -14.05 4.14
N ARG A 274 -41.60 -12.87 3.51
CA ARG A 274 -42.82 -12.18 3.07
C ARG A 274 -43.53 -12.89 1.94
N GLN A 275 -42.82 -13.42 0.97
CA GLN A 275 -43.44 -14.22 -0.10
C GLN A 275 -44.01 -15.52 0.43
N GLU A 276 -43.41 -16.10 1.44
CA GLU A 276 -43.87 -17.31 2.10
C GLU A 276 -44.76 -17.04 3.33
N SER A 277 -45.24 -15.78 3.53
CA SER A 277 -45.96 -15.40 4.74
C SER A 277 -47.17 -16.28 5.05
N VAL A 278 -47.95 -16.67 4.02
CA VAL A 278 -49.09 -17.59 4.17
C VAL A 278 -48.65 -18.96 4.67
N ILE A 279 -47.55 -19.49 4.12
CA ILE A 279 -46.99 -20.77 4.55
C ILE A 279 -46.48 -20.70 6.00
N VAL A 280 -45.80 -19.60 6.35
CA VAL A 280 -45.32 -19.37 7.73
C VAL A 280 -46.51 -19.25 8.69
N GLY A 281 -47.59 -18.54 8.29
CA GLY A 281 -48.80 -18.41 9.07
C GLY A 281 -49.50 -19.76 9.29
N THR A 282 -49.57 -20.62 8.24
CA THR A 282 -50.14 -21.98 8.33
C THR A 282 -49.31 -22.87 9.26
N LEU A 283 -47.98 -22.82 9.19
CA LEU A 283 -47.12 -23.57 10.09
C LEU A 283 -47.32 -23.12 11.58
N TYR A 284 -47.52 -21.82 11.82
CA TYR A 284 -47.87 -21.34 13.16
C TYR A 284 -49.22 -21.90 13.61
N ALA A 285 -50.23 -21.92 12.72
CA ALA A 285 -51.55 -22.50 13.02
C ALA A 285 -51.47 -23.99 13.31
N GLN A 286 -50.52 -24.73 12.74
CA GLN A 286 -50.23 -26.12 13.02
C GLN A 286 -49.40 -26.36 14.29
N GLY A 287 -49.10 -25.30 15.04
CA GLY A 287 -48.41 -25.42 16.34
C GLY A 287 -46.89 -25.28 16.31
N TYR A 288 -46.25 -25.00 15.16
CA TYR A 288 -44.82 -24.75 15.10
C TYR A 288 -44.44 -23.54 15.89
N ARG A 289 -43.42 -23.63 16.76
CA ARG A 289 -42.94 -22.53 17.59
C ARG A 289 -42.04 -21.59 16.76
N ARG A 290 -42.08 -20.30 17.12
CA ARG A 290 -41.22 -19.26 16.50
C ARG A 290 -39.75 -19.68 16.45
N ARG A 291 -39.22 -20.32 17.51
CA ARG A 291 -37.84 -20.78 17.61
C ARG A 291 -37.50 -21.85 16.56
N GLU A 292 -38.44 -22.74 16.25
CA GLU A 292 -38.26 -23.79 15.27
C GLU A 292 -38.20 -23.23 13.84
N LEU A 293 -39.06 -22.30 13.52
CA LEU A 293 -39.05 -21.59 12.24
C LEU A 293 -37.78 -20.73 12.10
N THR A 294 -37.37 -20.01 13.15
CA THR A 294 -36.12 -19.26 13.13
C THR A 294 -34.93 -20.18 12.83
N ARG A 295 -34.83 -21.34 13.52
CA ARG A 295 -33.77 -22.31 13.30
C ARG A 295 -33.77 -22.86 11.88
N HIS A 296 -34.95 -23.09 11.32
CA HIS A 296 -35.09 -23.57 9.95
C HIS A 296 -34.55 -22.54 8.92
N TYR A 297 -34.98 -21.28 9.00
CA TYR A 297 -34.55 -20.24 8.09
C TYR A 297 -33.09 -19.83 8.30
N MET A 298 -32.53 -19.96 9.52
CA MET A 298 -31.12 -19.72 9.82
C MET A 298 -30.16 -20.75 9.22
N ALA A 299 -30.64 -21.94 8.87
CA ALA A 299 -29.79 -23.00 8.34
C ALA A 299 -29.10 -22.62 7.02
N ILE A 300 -29.79 -21.87 6.13
CA ILE A 300 -29.25 -21.47 4.83
C ILE A 300 -28.10 -20.44 4.98
N PRO A 301 -28.29 -19.28 5.65
CA PRO A 301 -27.23 -18.29 5.79
C PRO A 301 -26.01 -18.82 6.55
N LEU A 302 -26.22 -19.63 7.58
CA LEU A 302 -25.12 -20.23 8.34
C LEU A 302 -24.33 -21.25 7.50
N LEU A 303 -25.02 -22.07 6.72
CA LEU A 303 -24.38 -23.02 5.83
C LEU A 303 -23.56 -22.32 4.74
N LEU A 304 -24.12 -21.27 4.13
CA LEU A 304 -23.42 -20.48 3.12
C LEU A 304 -22.20 -19.76 3.71
N ALA A 305 -22.36 -19.16 4.90
CA ALA A 305 -21.29 -18.44 5.55
C ALA A 305 -20.14 -19.38 5.98
N PHE A 306 -20.48 -20.49 6.63
CA PHE A 306 -19.50 -21.47 7.07
C PHE A 306 -18.79 -22.15 5.89
N ALA A 307 -19.55 -22.66 4.90
CA ALA A 307 -18.96 -23.32 3.75
C ALA A 307 -18.16 -22.34 2.88
N GLY A 308 -18.64 -21.10 2.69
CA GLY A 308 -17.92 -20.05 1.97
C GLY A 308 -16.65 -19.62 2.68
N GLY A 309 -16.70 -19.44 4.01
CA GLY A 309 -15.54 -19.19 4.83
C GLY A 309 -14.50 -20.31 4.77
N MET A 310 -14.96 -21.55 4.87
CA MET A 310 -14.09 -22.73 4.78
C MET A 310 -13.42 -22.84 3.40
N ILE A 311 -14.18 -22.72 2.32
CA ILE A 311 -13.62 -22.80 0.95
C ILE A 311 -12.68 -21.62 0.68
N GLY A 312 -13.06 -20.39 1.07
CA GLY A 312 -12.20 -19.23 0.94
C GLY A 312 -10.89 -19.40 1.70
N SER A 313 -10.95 -19.96 2.91
CA SER A 313 -9.78 -20.30 3.71
C SER A 313 -8.90 -21.36 3.05
N LEU A 314 -9.50 -22.44 2.56
CA LEU A 314 -8.77 -23.54 1.90
C LEU A 314 -8.08 -23.07 0.60
N LEU A 315 -8.73 -22.20 -0.17
CA LEU A 315 -8.13 -21.63 -1.39
C LEU A 315 -7.02 -20.63 -1.08
N ALA A 316 -7.07 -19.95 0.07
CA ALA A 316 -6.05 -19.00 0.48
C ALA A 316 -4.73 -19.67 0.88
N LEU A 317 -4.78 -20.83 1.54
CA LEU A 317 -3.59 -21.50 2.07
C LEU A 317 -2.50 -21.76 1.03
N PRO A 318 -2.77 -22.37 -0.14
CA PRO A 318 -1.73 -22.58 -1.16
C PRO A 318 -1.28 -21.28 -1.86
N SER A 319 -1.99 -20.17 -1.69
CA SER A 319 -1.63 -18.89 -2.27
C SER A 319 -0.66 -18.10 -1.41
N ILE A 320 -0.53 -18.39 -0.12
CA ILE A 320 0.33 -17.64 0.81
C ILE A 320 1.80 -17.79 0.42
N GLU A 321 2.27 -19.02 0.20
CA GLU A 321 3.68 -19.30 -0.10
C GLU A 321 4.16 -18.61 -1.38
N PRO A 322 3.53 -18.75 -2.56
CA PRO A 322 3.95 -18.05 -3.75
C PRO A 322 3.93 -16.52 -3.60
N MET A 323 2.96 -15.99 -2.84
CA MET A 323 2.88 -14.55 -2.61
C MET A 323 3.96 -14.04 -1.65
N VAL A 324 4.31 -14.81 -0.60
CA VAL A 324 5.43 -14.48 0.27
C VAL A 324 6.73 -14.50 -0.53
N MET A 325 6.96 -15.54 -1.36
CA MET A 325 8.13 -15.66 -2.22
C MET A 325 8.22 -14.50 -3.22
N ALA A 326 7.11 -14.10 -3.83
CA ALA A 326 7.07 -12.94 -4.71
C ALA A 326 7.41 -11.64 -3.99
N MET A 327 7.01 -11.47 -2.73
CA MET A 327 7.35 -10.29 -1.92
C MET A 327 8.83 -10.32 -1.49
N ILE A 328 9.34 -11.48 -1.11
CA ILE A 328 10.74 -11.63 -0.67
C ILE A 328 11.73 -11.42 -1.81
N SER A 329 11.32 -11.63 -3.07
CA SER A 329 12.18 -11.33 -4.22
C SER A 329 12.64 -9.86 -4.29
N TYR A 330 11.97 -8.96 -3.55
CA TYR A 330 12.34 -7.54 -3.40
C TYR A 330 13.20 -7.26 -2.16
N TYR A 331 13.30 -8.22 -1.27
CA TYR A 331 13.98 -8.08 0.02
C TYR A 331 15.03 -9.16 0.18
N ASN A 332 16.19 -8.79 0.64
CA ASN A 332 17.25 -9.74 0.95
C ASN A 332 17.03 -10.34 2.35
N VAL A 333 16.10 -11.31 2.46
CA VAL A 333 15.72 -12.00 3.70
C VAL A 333 15.70 -13.50 3.49
N PRO A 334 16.36 -14.30 4.34
CA PRO A 334 16.31 -15.76 4.25
C PRO A 334 14.91 -16.31 4.55
N VAL A 335 14.53 -17.40 3.87
CA VAL A 335 13.22 -18.04 4.02
C VAL A 335 13.38 -19.45 4.55
N PRO A 336 13.51 -19.64 5.87
CA PRO A 336 13.59 -20.97 6.48
C PRO A 336 12.29 -21.77 6.39
N GLY A 337 11.15 -21.09 6.15
CA GLY A 337 9.85 -21.75 6.01
C GLY A 337 8.69 -20.82 6.26
N ILE A 338 7.53 -21.14 5.70
CA ILE A 338 6.30 -20.37 5.84
C ILE A 338 5.39 -21.02 6.87
N LYS A 339 4.93 -20.24 7.85
CA LYS A 339 4.06 -20.72 8.92
C LYS A 339 2.61 -20.39 8.61
N LEU A 340 1.75 -21.40 8.60
CA LEU A 340 0.31 -21.23 8.47
C LEU A 340 -0.32 -20.98 9.85
N SER A 341 -0.99 -19.85 10.01
CA SER A 341 -1.67 -19.51 11.27
C SER A 341 -3.06 -20.15 11.34
N PHE A 342 -3.23 -21.12 12.19
CA PHE A 342 -4.54 -21.72 12.48
C PHE A 342 -5.55 -20.67 12.96
N LEU A 343 -5.09 -19.68 13.73
CA LEU A 343 -5.93 -18.59 14.22
C LEU A 343 -6.50 -17.74 13.08
N ASN A 344 -5.70 -17.42 12.07
CA ASN A 344 -6.17 -16.67 10.90
C ASN A 344 -7.23 -17.47 10.11
N VAL A 345 -7.03 -18.77 9.96
CA VAL A 345 -8.01 -19.67 9.31
C VAL A 345 -9.32 -19.69 10.12
N LEU A 346 -9.23 -19.82 11.43
CA LEU A 346 -10.39 -19.83 12.33
C LEU A 346 -11.16 -18.49 12.25
N ILE A 347 -10.46 -17.36 12.26
CA ILE A 347 -11.07 -16.03 12.12
C ILE A 347 -11.72 -15.91 10.73
N GLY A 348 -11.06 -16.36 9.66
CA GLY A 348 -11.57 -16.33 8.28
C GLY A 348 -12.87 -17.12 8.09
N ILE A 349 -13.09 -18.18 8.90
CA ILE A 349 -14.33 -18.98 8.88
C ILE A 349 -15.38 -18.37 9.83
N LEU A 350 -14.99 -18.01 11.05
CA LEU A 350 -15.93 -17.55 12.07
C LEU A 350 -16.49 -16.16 11.78
N THR A 351 -15.67 -15.25 11.27
CA THR A 351 -16.09 -13.86 11.00
C THR A 351 -17.31 -13.79 10.06
N PRO A 352 -17.26 -14.34 8.82
CA PRO A 352 -18.45 -14.33 7.97
C PRO A 352 -19.62 -15.10 8.60
N THR A 353 -19.37 -16.19 9.33
CA THR A 353 -20.41 -16.97 9.99
C THR A 353 -21.16 -16.17 11.04
N ILE A 354 -20.44 -15.42 11.87
CA ILE A 354 -21.01 -14.56 12.90
C ILE A 354 -21.75 -13.38 12.26
N PHE A 355 -21.12 -12.66 11.32
CA PHE A 355 -21.71 -11.48 10.69
C PHE A 355 -22.99 -11.81 9.93
N LEU A 356 -22.96 -12.82 9.04
CA LEU A 356 -24.14 -13.22 8.28
C LEU A 356 -25.19 -13.88 9.17
N GLY A 357 -24.75 -14.67 10.15
CA GLY A 357 -25.63 -15.28 11.14
C GLY A 357 -26.41 -14.23 11.94
N LEU A 358 -25.71 -13.21 12.46
CA LEU A 358 -26.34 -12.13 13.22
C LEU A 358 -27.28 -11.29 12.36
N SER A 359 -26.84 -10.87 11.17
CA SER A 359 -27.64 -10.12 10.20
C SER A 359 -28.93 -10.87 9.84
N SER A 360 -28.80 -12.14 9.47
CA SER A 360 -29.95 -12.99 9.11
C SER A 360 -30.88 -13.21 10.31
N TYR A 361 -30.33 -13.45 11.50
CA TYR A 361 -31.13 -13.62 12.71
C TYR A 361 -31.97 -12.39 13.02
N LEU A 362 -31.42 -11.20 12.92
CA LEU A 362 -32.16 -9.96 13.18
C LEU A 362 -33.32 -9.78 12.20
N VAL A 363 -33.08 -10.06 10.92
CA VAL A 363 -34.12 -9.95 9.88
C VAL A 363 -35.22 -11.03 10.06
N ILE A 364 -34.83 -12.29 10.24
CA ILE A 364 -35.75 -13.40 10.40
C ILE A 364 -36.58 -13.21 11.68
N ARG A 365 -35.96 -12.84 12.78
CA ARG A 365 -36.66 -12.57 14.06
C ARG A 365 -37.66 -11.42 13.93
N SER A 366 -37.31 -10.36 13.19
CA SER A 366 -38.19 -9.20 12.97
C SER A 366 -39.44 -9.59 12.18
N GLU A 367 -39.30 -10.34 11.10
CA GLU A 367 -40.44 -10.75 10.28
C GLU A 367 -41.32 -11.84 10.97
N LEU A 368 -40.72 -12.77 11.70
CA LEU A 368 -41.46 -13.79 12.45
C LEU A 368 -42.12 -13.27 13.75
N LYS A 369 -41.95 -11.98 14.11
CA LYS A 369 -42.69 -11.34 15.21
C LYS A 369 -44.16 -11.01 14.86
N ARG A 370 -44.53 -10.98 13.57
CA ARG A 370 -45.88 -10.74 13.12
C ARG A 370 -46.84 -11.80 13.61
N SER A 371 -48.10 -11.42 13.82
CA SER A 371 -49.13 -12.37 14.26
C SER A 371 -49.47 -13.40 13.16
N PRO A 372 -49.83 -14.65 13.52
CA PRO A 372 -50.24 -15.65 12.53
C PRO A 372 -51.34 -15.15 11.60
N ALA A 373 -52.32 -14.40 12.14
CA ALA A 373 -53.45 -13.83 11.37
C ALA A 373 -52.97 -12.79 10.34
N GLU A 374 -51.96 -11.95 10.68
CA GLU A 374 -51.36 -11.01 9.75
C GLU A 374 -50.57 -11.71 8.66
N LEU A 375 -49.85 -12.77 9.01
CA LEU A 375 -49.07 -13.58 8.04
C LEU A 375 -50.00 -14.28 7.06
N MET A 376 -51.13 -14.84 7.50
CA MET A 376 -52.11 -15.52 6.67
C MET A 376 -52.90 -14.57 5.73
N LYS A 377 -53.11 -13.31 6.08
CA LYS A 377 -53.74 -12.29 5.21
C LYS A 377 -52.91 -11.96 3.98
N GLY A 378 -51.69 -12.46 3.89
CA GLY A 378 -50.73 -12.08 2.85
C GLY A 378 -50.30 -10.60 2.97
N ASP A 379 -49.18 -10.29 2.39
CA ASP A 379 -48.70 -8.89 2.37
C ASP A 379 -49.38 -8.15 1.21
N LYS A 380 -50.61 -7.61 1.45
CA LYS A 380 -51.15 -6.62 0.54
C LYS A 380 -50.22 -5.42 0.61
N GLN A 381 -49.38 -5.29 -0.41
CA GLN A 381 -48.40 -4.21 -0.53
C GLN A 381 -49.11 -2.86 -0.36
N LYS A 382 -49.18 -2.36 0.87
CA LYS A 382 -49.47 -0.96 1.11
C LYS A 382 -48.28 -0.17 0.57
N THR A 383 -48.38 0.29 -0.63
CA THR A 383 -47.42 1.20 -1.26
C THR A 383 -47.42 2.54 -0.54
N LYS A 384 -46.80 2.60 0.64
CA LYS A 384 -46.51 3.89 1.26
C LYS A 384 -45.43 4.56 0.41
N VAL A 385 -45.76 5.69 -0.17
CA VAL A 385 -44.85 6.57 -0.89
C VAL A 385 -43.75 7.00 0.09
N ASN A 386 -42.49 6.64 -0.18
CA ASN A 386 -41.36 6.97 0.67
C ASN A 386 -41.10 8.49 0.68
N ALA A 387 -40.48 9.00 1.78
CA ALA A 387 -40.13 10.40 1.91
C ALA A 387 -39.25 10.91 0.76
N LEU A 388 -38.32 10.08 0.26
CA LEU A 388 -37.50 10.41 -0.91
C LEU A 388 -38.31 10.54 -2.19
N GLU A 389 -39.31 9.70 -2.41
CA GLU A 389 -40.18 9.78 -3.58
C GLU A 389 -41.06 11.06 -3.55
N ARG A 390 -41.41 11.55 -2.35
CA ARG A 390 -42.15 12.83 -2.15
C ARG A 390 -41.27 14.05 -2.35
N ALA A 391 -39.98 13.96 -1.96
CA ALA A 391 -39.04 15.09 -2.04
C ALA A 391 -38.68 15.45 -3.49
N PHE A 392 -38.68 14.50 -4.40
CA PHE A 392 -38.32 14.72 -5.80
C PHE A 392 -39.58 15.02 -6.66
N LYS A 393 -39.81 16.29 -7.04
CA LYS A 393 -40.82 16.70 -8.03
C LYS A 393 -40.37 16.24 -9.43
N LEU A 394 -40.80 15.04 -9.82
CA LEU A 394 -40.41 14.42 -11.10
C LEU A 394 -41.31 14.84 -12.29
N GLU A 395 -42.07 15.92 -12.18
CA GLU A 395 -43.09 16.33 -13.15
C GLU A 395 -42.54 16.68 -14.53
N ARG A 396 -41.31 17.18 -14.58
CA ARG A 396 -40.64 17.63 -15.83
C ARG A 396 -40.01 16.50 -16.68
N PHE A 397 -39.96 15.26 -16.17
CA PHE A 397 -39.32 14.18 -16.89
C PHE A 397 -40.28 13.35 -17.75
N LYS A 398 -39.78 12.79 -18.87
CA LYS A 398 -40.49 11.81 -19.70
C LYS A 398 -40.91 10.59 -18.87
N PHE A 399 -42.02 9.94 -19.24
CA PHE A 399 -42.54 8.76 -18.52
C PHE A 399 -41.50 7.69 -18.21
N SER A 400 -40.68 7.30 -19.21
CA SER A 400 -39.62 6.28 -19.02
C SER A 400 -38.62 6.66 -17.96
N THR A 401 -38.15 7.95 -17.89
CA THR A 401 -37.18 8.41 -16.89
C THR A 401 -37.87 8.52 -15.51
N LYS A 402 -39.10 9.02 -15.46
CA LYS A 402 -39.90 9.08 -14.26
C LYS A 402 -40.12 7.69 -13.65
N PHE A 403 -40.44 6.70 -14.48
CA PHE A 403 -40.60 5.32 -14.05
C PHE A 403 -39.30 4.75 -13.48
N LYS A 404 -38.17 4.92 -14.18
CA LYS A 404 -36.87 4.42 -13.75
C LYS A 404 -36.45 5.00 -12.40
N LEU A 405 -36.62 6.30 -12.16
CA LEU A 405 -36.27 6.95 -10.89
C LEU A 405 -37.18 6.49 -9.75
N ARG A 406 -38.51 6.48 -9.97
CA ARG A 406 -39.46 5.99 -8.97
C ARG A 406 -39.22 4.55 -8.58
N GLU A 407 -38.87 3.70 -9.53
CA GLU A 407 -38.57 2.29 -9.30
C GLU A 407 -37.35 2.15 -8.36
N GLN A 408 -36.33 2.98 -8.49
CA GLN A 408 -35.19 2.97 -7.58
C GLN A 408 -35.51 3.46 -6.17
N PHE A 409 -36.25 4.58 -6.06
CA PHE A 409 -36.61 5.16 -4.76
C PHE A 409 -37.65 4.33 -4.00
N ARG A 410 -38.40 3.45 -4.67
CA ARG A 410 -39.38 2.55 -4.05
C ARG A 410 -38.74 1.54 -3.09
N SER A 411 -37.48 1.10 -3.36
CA SER A 411 -36.77 0.17 -2.51
C SER A 411 -35.43 0.78 -2.04
N ILE A 412 -35.49 1.53 -0.92
CA ILE A 412 -34.31 2.19 -0.34
C ILE A 412 -33.19 1.20 -0.03
N SER A 413 -33.52 0.04 0.54
CA SER A 413 -32.52 -0.99 0.88
C SER A 413 -31.73 -1.46 -0.35
N ARG A 414 -32.41 -1.67 -1.48
CA ARG A 414 -31.78 -2.04 -2.75
C ARG A 414 -30.91 -0.92 -3.31
N LEU A 415 -31.43 0.33 -3.24
CA LEU A 415 -30.70 1.52 -3.68
C LEU A 415 -29.40 1.67 -2.90
N VAL A 416 -29.46 1.61 -1.56
CA VAL A 416 -28.31 1.71 -0.67
C VAL A 416 -27.30 0.60 -0.96
N PHE A 417 -27.79 -0.64 -1.12
CA PHE A 417 -26.91 -1.77 -1.44
C PHE A 417 -26.19 -1.59 -2.78
N LEU A 418 -26.91 -1.23 -3.84
CA LEU A 418 -26.32 -0.97 -5.15
C LEU A 418 -25.29 0.16 -5.09
N PHE A 419 -25.68 1.25 -4.41
CA PHE A 419 -24.84 2.42 -4.24
C PHE A 419 -23.54 2.09 -3.51
N LEU A 420 -23.62 1.45 -2.33
CA LEU A 420 -22.45 1.03 -1.55
C LEU A 420 -21.60 0.01 -2.31
N GLY A 421 -22.22 -0.94 -2.99
CA GLY A 421 -21.51 -1.95 -3.74
C GLY A 421 -20.70 -1.38 -4.91
N VAL A 422 -21.33 -0.49 -5.70
CA VAL A 422 -20.63 0.20 -6.80
C VAL A 422 -19.54 1.11 -6.26
N THR A 423 -19.84 1.89 -5.21
CA THR A 423 -18.85 2.77 -4.59
C THR A 423 -17.63 1.99 -4.10
N SER A 424 -17.83 0.87 -3.37
CA SER A 424 -16.73 0.04 -2.87
C SER A 424 -15.87 -0.55 -3.99
N ALA A 425 -16.51 -1.09 -5.04
CA ALA A 425 -15.79 -1.65 -6.19
C ALA A 425 -15.01 -0.56 -6.96
N SER A 426 -15.62 0.64 -7.12
CA SER A 426 -14.98 1.76 -7.78
C SER A 426 -13.82 2.33 -6.97
N VAL A 427 -13.94 2.42 -5.64
CA VAL A 427 -12.86 2.84 -4.74
C VAL A 427 -11.66 1.90 -4.88
N LEU A 428 -11.88 0.58 -4.86
CA LEU A 428 -10.81 -0.40 -5.00
C LEU A 428 -10.08 -0.29 -6.35
N MET A 429 -10.84 -0.06 -7.43
CA MET A 429 -10.27 0.11 -8.77
C MET A 429 -9.48 1.42 -8.89
N LEU A 430 -10.07 2.53 -8.45
CA LEU A 430 -9.44 3.85 -8.47
C LEU A 430 -8.18 3.88 -7.59
N PHE A 431 -8.16 3.14 -6.48
CA PHE A 431 -7.03 3.05 -5.58
C PHE A 431 -5.76 2.57 -6.32
N GLY A 432 -5.84 1.47 -7.07
CA GLY A 432 -4.70 0.97 -7.84
C GLY A 432 -4.17 1.97 -8.87
N PHE A 433 -5.07 2.58 -9.66
CA PHE A 433 -4.68 3.58 -10.65
C PHE A 433 -4.14 4.88 -10.03
N THR A 434 -4.63 5.25 -8.83
CA THR A 434 -4.13 6.45 -8.13
C THR A 434 -2.72 6.23 -7.60
N ILE A 435 -2.41 5.03 -7.07
CA ILE A 435 -1.03 4.70 -6.67
C ILE A 435 -0.09 4.84 -7.87
N LEU A 436 -0.43 4.18 -8.99
CA LEU A 436 0.39 4.23 -10.21
C LEU A 436 0.61 5.68 -10.68
N ASN A 437 -0.46 6.49 -10.70
CA ASN A 437 -0.37 7.88 -11.15
C ASN A 437 0.41 8.78 -10.18
N SER A 438 0.24 8.57 -8.87
CA SER A 438 0.98 9.32 -7.85
C SER A 438 2.47 9.03 -7.92
N MET A 439 2.86 7.77 -8.09
CA MET A 439 4.26 7.38 -8.29
C MET A 439 4.82 7.94 -9.59
N ASN A 440 4.09 7.79 -10.69
CA ASN A 440 4.51 8.35 -11.99
C ASN A 440 4.71 9.88 -11.93
N HIS A 441 3.86 10.57 -11.17
CA HIS A 441 4.04 12.03 -10.97
C HIS A 441 5.29 12.35 -10.15
N VAL A 442 5.53 11.61 -9.05
CA VAL A 442 6.72 11.81 -8.22
C VAL A 442 8.00 11.66 -9.04
N PHE A 443 8.08 10.64 -9.86
CA PHE A 443 9.27 10.35 -10.64
C PHE A 443 9.40 11.19 -11.92
N ASN A 444 8.30 11.56 -12.56
CA ASN A 444 8.33 12.45 -13.74
C ASN A 444 8.56 13.93 -13.40
N THR A 445 8.51 14.34 -12.12
CA THR A 445 8.94 15.67 -11.67
C THR A 445 10.47 15.76 -11.55
N SER A 446 11.21 14.76 -11.97
CA SER A 446 12.68 14.78 -12.05
C SER A 446 13.27 15.86 -12.99
N ASP A 447 12.44 16.53 -13.80
CA ASP A 447 12.84 17.75 -14.52
C ASP A 447 13.34 18.93 -13.66
N VAL A 448 13.25 18.77 -12.32
CA VAL A 448 13.77 19.75 -11.37
C VAL A 448 15.30 19.73 -11.34
N TYR A 449 15.89 18.56 -11.52
CA TYR A 449 17.33 18.34 -11.44
C TYR A 449 17.91 18.05 -12.81
N GLN A 450 18.76 18.94 -13.31
CA GLN A 450 19.42 18.80 -14.60
C GLN A 450 20.89 18.39 -14.43
N PHE A 451 21.27 17.84 -13.27
CA PHE A 451 22.59 17.27 -13.05
C PHE A 451 22.55 15.74 -13.27
N GLU A 452 23.69 15.21 -13.68
CA GLU A 452 23.90 13.78 -13.80
C GLU A 452 24.62 13.18 -12.61
N TYR A 453 25.47 14.00 -11.95
CA TYR A 453 26.27 13.60 -10.80
C TYR A 453 26.12 14.58 -9.65
N GLU A 454 25.96 14.05 -8.43
CA GLU A 454 26.08 14.77 -7.18
C GLU A 454 27.30 14.23 -6.42
N TYR A 455 28.28 15.10 -6.18
CA TYR A 455 29.49 14.77 -5.42
C TYR A 455 29.40 15.41 -4.05
N ALA A 456 29.50 14.61 -2.98
CA ALA A 456 29.63 15.08 -1.61
C ALA A 456 31.07 14.91 -1.14
N PHE A 457 31.67 15.97 -0.63
CA PHE A 457 33.04 15.97 -0.12
C PHE A 457 33.08 15.56 1.35
N ARG A 458 34.18 14.98 1.79
CA ARG A 458 34.44 14.67 3.21
C ARG A 458 34.74 15.95 4.00
N ASP A 459 35.52 16.86 3.40
CA ASP A 459 35.95 18.13 4.00
C ASP A 459 35.37 19.31 3.23
N LEU A 460 35.23 20.43 3.96
CA LEU A 460 34.78 21.68 3.38
C LEU A 460 35.77 22.18 2.31
N GLN A 461 35.29 22.39 1.11
CA GLN A 461 36.04 22.90 -0.02
C GLN A 461 35.94 24.43 -0.08
N PHE A 462 36.92 25.08 -0.70
CA PHE A 462 37.00 26.54 -0.79
C PHE A 462 37.26 26.99 -2.23
N GLY A 463 36.68 28.10 -2.62
CA GLY A 463 36.88 28.69 -3.94
C GLY A 463 35.73 28.42 -4.91
N GLU A 464 36.06 28.43 -6.21
CA GLU A 464 35.06 28.16 -7.26
C GLU A 464 34.89 26.66 -7.48
N ALA A 465 33.65 26.27 -7.79
CA ALA A 465 33.35 24.88 -8.17
C ALA A 465 34.09 24.53 -9.48
N PRO A 466 34.40 23.23 -9.71
CA PRO A 466 34.95 22.74 -10.98
C PRO A 466 34.13 23.18 -12.18
N GLU A 467 34.74 23.29 -13.36
CA GLU A 467 34.08 23.68 -14.59
C GLU A 467 32.95 22.67 -14.94
N GLY A 468 31.76 23.18 -15.23
CA GLY A 468 30.58 22.34 -15.51
C GLY A 468 29.84 21.87 -14.25
N ALA A 469 30.25 22.34 -13.04
CA ALA A 469 29.60 21.99 -11.79
C ALA A 469 29.13 23.24 -11.02
N GLU A 470 28.14 23.07 -10.15
CA GLU A 470 27.60 24.08 -9.27
C GLU A 470 27.77 23.65 -7.80
N ALA A 471 28.35 24.53 -6.98
CA ALA A 471 28.58 24.29 -5.56
C ALA A 471 27.27 24.28 -4.77
N PHE A 472 27.17 23.39 -3.79
CA PHE A 472 26.12 23.40 -2.78
C PHE A 472 26.67 23.14 -1.38
N ASN A 473 25.91 23.59 -0.38
CA ASN A 473 26.09 23.19 1.02
C ASN A 473 24.80 22.57 1.52
N ALA A 474 24.88 21.59 2.41
CA ALA A 474 23.69 20.98 3.01
C ALA A 474 23.93 20.73 4.50
N GLY A 475 22.90 20.97 5.29
CA GLY A 475 22.87 20.61 6.71
C GLY A 475 21.60 19.85 7.07
N LYS A 476 21.68 19.00 8.07
CA LYS A 476 20.57 18.20 8.56
C LYS A 476 19.87 18.93 9.70
N PHE A 477 18.57 19.11 9.58
CA PHE A 477 17.75 19.87 10.53
C PHE A 477 16.53 19.08 10.98
N TYR A 478 15.95 19.52 12.11
CA TYR A 478 14.67 19.01 12.60
C TYR A 478 13.85 20.16 13.22
N PRO A 479 12.51 20.06 13.27
CA PRO A 479 11.66 21.05 13.91
C PRO A 479 11.85 21.05 15.43
N GLU A 480 11.85 22.21 16.08
CA GLU A 480 12.00 22.37 17.52
C GLU A 480 11.06 21.47 18.35
N ASN A 481 9.87 21.22 17.84
CA ASN A 481 8.84 20.43 18.53
C ASN A 481 8.84 18.93 18.18
N ASN A 482 9.68 18.46 17.25
CA ASN A 482 9.67 17.06 16.80
C ASN A 482 11.00 16.62 16.20
N GLU A 483 11.88 16.10 17.02
CA GLU A 483 13.19 15.57 16.62
C GLU A 483 13.10 14.35 15.67
N GLY A 484 11.95 13.67 15.60
CA GLY A 484 11.73 12.52 14.71
C GLY A 484 11.52 12.90 13.24
N ILE A 485 11.44 14.20 12.90
CA ILE A 485 11.31 14.67 11.52
C ILE A 485 12.61 15.32 11.09
N GLU A 486 13.50 14.54 10.49
CA GLU A 486 14.74 15.04 9.92
C GLU A 486 14.58 15.39 8.43
N PHE A 487 15.22 16.47 8.00
CA PHE A 487 15.25 16.92 6.60
C PHE A 487 16.52 17.76 6.34
N TYR A 488 16.78 18.06 5.07
CA TYR A 488 17.94 18.86 4.69
C TYR A 488 17.54 20.28 4.34
N ILE A 489 18.38 21.23 4.79
CA ILE A 489 18.40 22.60 4.25
C ILE A 489 19.63 22.68 3.36
N THR A 490 19.41 22.97 2.08
CA THR A 490 20.46 22.97 1.06
C THR A 490 20.67 24.38 0.51
N GLY A 491 21.87 24.87 0.65
CA GLY A 491 22.33 26.12 0.05
C GLY A 491 22.72 25.88 -1.40
N ILE A 492 22.01 26.48 -2.35
CA ILE A 492 22.26 26.37 -3.79
C ILE A 492 22.62 27.69 -4.40
N LYS A 493 23.23 27.69 -5.59
CA LYS A 493 23.59 28.91 -6.32
C LYS A 493 22.33 29.67 -6.76
N SER A 494 22.25 30.95 -6.50
CA SER A 494 21.06 31.80 -6.75
C SER A 494 20.67 31.87 -8.22
N ASP A 495 21.61 31.74 -9.15
CA ASP A 495 21.45 31.71 -10.59
C ASP A 495 21.63 30.29 -11.18
N SER A 496 21.41 29.27 -10.35
CA SER A 496 21.55 27.86 -10.75
C SER A 496 20.73 27.54 -12.02
N ARG A 497 21.39 26.86 -12.95
CA ARG A 497 20.78 26.28 -14.15
C ARG A 497 20.56 24.79 -14.03
N ILE A 498 21.19 24.19 -13.02
CA ILE A 498 21.17 22.74 -12.76
C ILE A 498 19.99 22.38 -11.84
N VAL A 499 19.63 23.24 -10.89
CA VAL A 499 18.45 23.05 -10.03
C VAL A 499 17.38 24.07 -10.42
N THR A 500 16.28 23.60 -11.03
CA THR A 500 15.18 24.44 -11.50
C THR A 500 13.90 24.08 -10.77
N LEU A 501 13.58 24.84 -9.72
CA LEU A 501 12.37 24.65 -8.94
C LEU A 501 11.15 25.19 -9.71
N LYS A 502 10.01 24.49 -9.63
CA LYS A 502 8.75 24.90 -10.26
C LYS A 502 7.61 24.93 -9.25
N ASP A 503 6.65 25.82 -9.44
CA ASP A 503 5.42 25.85 -8.67
C ASP A 503 4.40 24.77 -9.16
N SER A 504 3.27 24.65 -8.48
CA SER A 504 2.20 23.70 -8.86
C SER A 504 1.53 23.99 -10.21
N LYS A 505 1.86 25.10 -10.87
CA LYS A 505 1.39 25.46 -12.22
C LYS A 505 2.48 25.22 -13.27
N GLY A 506 3.68 24.79 -12.85
CA GLY A 506 4.82 24.54 -13.71
C GLY A 506 5.66 25.80 -13.99
N ASN A 507 5.39 26.93 -13.34
CA ASN A 507 6.21 28.14 -13.50
C ASN A 507 7.51 28.01 -12.69
N PRO A 508 8.66 28.47 -13.22
CA PRO A 508 9.91 28.44 -12.48
C PRO A 508 9.87 29.37 -11.26
N ILE A 509 10.40 28.87 -10.14
CA ILE A 509 10.58 29.63 -8.90
C ILE A 509 12.04 30.11 -8.83
N PRO A 510 12.31 31.38 -8.52
CA PRO A 510 13.68 31.86 -8.39
C PRO A 510 14.47 31.19 -7.25
N ASN A 511 15.74 30.89 -7.47
CA ASN A 511 16.62 30.28 -6.46
C ASN A 511 17.32 31.32 -5.54
N ASN A 512 17.05 32.63 -5.71
CA ASN A 512 17.56 33.70 -4.87
C ASN A 512 16.73 33.99 -3.62
N GLN A 513 15.83 33.09 -3.27
CA GLN A 513 14.90 33.13 -2.16
C GLN A 513 14.82 31.75 -1.47
N THR A 514 14.18 31.67 -0.30
CA THR A 514 14.04 30.43 0.44
C THR A 514 12.81 29.65 -0.06
N ASN A 515 13.03 28.49 -0.61
CA ASN A 515 11.99 27.64 -1.20
C ASN A 515 11.88 26.30 -0.43
N ILE A 516 10.69 25.90 -0.08
CA ILE A 516 10.44 24.60 0.57
C ILE A 516 9.78 23.64 -0.42
N THR A 517 10.19 22.36 -0.43
CA THR A 517 9.51 21.32 -1.21
C THR A 517 8.12 21.06 -0.65
N LYS A 518 7.16 20.78 -1.51
CA LYS A 518 5.75 20.54 -1.15
C LYS A 518 5.58 19.33 -0.23
N ALA A 519 6.43 18.33 -0.39
CA ALA A 519 6.48 17.20 0.51
C ALA A 519 6.75 17.64 1.96
N LEU A 520 7.80 18.43 2.17
CA LEU A 520 8.18 18.92 3.50
C LEU A 520 7.19 19.96 4.04
N ALA A 521 6.71 20.86 3.18
CA ALA A 521 5.70 21.86 3.56
C ALA A 521 4.41 21.21 4.08
N ASN A 522 3.91 20.19 3.38
CA ASN A 522 2.71 19.43 3.81
C ASN A 522 2.95 18.69 5.13
N ARG A 523 4.13 18.10 5.31
CA ARG A 523 4.48 17.33 6.51
C ARG A 523 4.57 18.20 7.75
N LEU A 524 5.15 19.41 7.61
CA LEU A 524 5.34 20.37 8.70
C LEU A 524 4.16 21.33 8.86
N GLY A 525 3.20 21.33 7.93
CA GLY A 525 2.08 22.28 7.91
C GLY A 525 2.48 23.72 7.59
N ILE A 526 3.61 23.91 6.90
CA ILE A 526 4.19 25.24 6.57
C ILE A 526 3.56 25.76 5.27
N LYS A 527 3.36 27.08 5.23
CA LYS A 527 2.86 27.82 4.07
C LYS A 527 3.88 28.83 3.58
N ALA A 528 3.77 29.23 2.33
CA ALA A 528 4.53 30.38 1.82
C ALA A 528 4.20 31.63 2.63
N GLY A 529 5.22 32.39 3.04
CA GLY A 529 5.13 33.55 3.94
C GLY A 529 5.39 33.22 5.41
N ASP A 530 5.47 31.96 5.82
CA ASP A 530 5.73 31.59 7.20
C ASP A 530 7.20 31.78 7.55
N THR A 531 7.46 32.11 8.82
CA THR A 531 8.81 32.15 9.39
C THR A 531 8.92 31.06 10.43
N VAL A 532 9.85 30.11 10.23
CA VAL A 532 9.97 28.89 11.01
C VAL A 532 11.40 28.73 11.53
N THR A 533 11.52 28.23 12.77
CA THR A 533 12.80 27.89 13.39
C THR A 533 13.04 26.40 13.38
N PHE A 534 14.23 26.00 12.96
CA PHE A 534 14.69 24.62 12.90
C PHE A 534 16.00 24.47 13.69
N ILE A 535 16.23 23.32 14.27
CA ILE A 535 17.43 22.99 15.00
C ILE A 535 18.38 22.24 14.08
N ASN A 536 19.61 22.70 13.94
CA ASN A 536 20.65 22.00 13.20
C ASN A 536 21.13 20.79 14.03
N LYS A 537 21.19 19.62 13.38
CA LYS A 537 21.55 18.38 14.05
C LYS A 537 23.03 18.31 14.44
N GLU A 538 23.90 19.05 13.77
CA GLU A 538 25.35 19.02 13.99
C GLU A 538 25.77 19.86 15.20
N ASP A 539 25.26 21.10 15.31
CA ASP A 539 25.64 22.03 16.36
C ASP A 539 24.56 22.23 17.44
N GLY A 540 23.37 21.66 17.26
CA GLY A 540 22.25 21.75 18.20
C GLY A 540 21.63 23.14 18.33
N LYS A 541 21.97 24.10 17.45
CA LYS A 541 21.51 25.48 17.53
C LYS A 541 20.25 25.72 16.71
N PRO A 542 19.35 26.61 17.15
CA PRO A 542 18.18 27.04 16.40
C PRO A 542 18.54 28.04 15.30
N TYR A 543 17.98 27.84 14.11
CA TYR A 543 18.11 28.73 12.95
C TYR A 543 16.74 29.06 12.39
N THR A 544 16.48 30.32 12.10
CA THR A 544 15.19 30.81 11.61
C THR A 544 15.25 31.09 10.12
N PHE A 545 14.28 30.59 9.37
CA PHE A 545 14.14 30.76 7.92
C PHE A 545 12.74 31.34 7.59
N HIS A 546 12.71 32.29 6.66
CA HIS A 546 11.47 32.78 6.07
C HIS A 546 11.21 31.99 4.78
N ILE A 547 10.04 31.40 4.66
CA ILE A 547 9.70 30.55 3.49
C ILE A 547 8.97 31.39 2.45
N ASP A 548 9.63 31.68 1.34
CA ASP A 548 9.09 32.55 0.29
C ASP A 548 8.14 31.82 -0.65
N ALA A 549 8.48 30.57 -1.06
CA ALA A 549 7.67 29.80 -1.99
C ALA A 549 7.68 28.30 -1.71
N ILE A 550 6.69 27.59 -2.26
CA ILE A 550 6.57 26.14 -2.19
C ILE A 550 6.82 25.54 -3.57
N ALA A 551 7.88 24.76 -3.71
CA ALA A 551 8.21 24.04 -4.92
C ALA A 551 7.40 22.73 -5.00
N ASP A 552 6.82 22.42 -6.18
CA ASP A 552 6.00 21.22 -6.41
C ASP A 552 6.87 19.97 -6.59
N SER A 553 7.75 19.71 -5.62
CA SER A 553 8.62 18.53 -5.55
C SER A 553 8.20 17.64 -4.38
N TYR A 554 8.21 16.31 -4.64
CA TYR A 554 7.85 15.27 -3.68
C TYR A 554 8.96 14.24 -3.46
N VAL A 555 9.98 14.24 -4.31
CA VAL A 555 11.07 13.24 -4.26
C VAL A 555 11.92 13.44 -3.01
N GLU A 556 12.14 14.69 -2.62
CA GLU A 556 13.04 15.07 -1.53
C GLU A 556 12.35 16.03 -0.55
N GLN A 557 12.73 15.94 0.71
CA GLN A 557 12.22 16.81 1.76
C GLN A 557 13.29 17.86 2.08
N PHE A 558 13.36 18.90 1.25
CA PHE A 558 14.39 19.93 1.30
C PHE A 558 13.81 21.33 1.48
N ILE A 559 14.62 22.18 2.09
CA ILE A 559 14.50 23.63 1.99
C ILE A 559 15.71 24.12 1.21
N TYR A 560 15.47 24.82 0.12
CA TYR A 560 16.50 25.42 -0.70
C TYR A 560 16.65 26.89 -0.33
N VAL A 561 17.88 27.31 -0.07
CA VAL A 561 18.24 28.69 0.26
C VAL A 561 19.42 29.13 -0.61
N PRO A 562 19.65 30.43 -0.85
CA PRO A 562 20.88 30.87 -1.47
C PRO A 562 22.11 30.41 -0.66
N ILE A 563 23.13 29.83 -1.32
CA ILE A 563 24.30 29.27 -0.65
C ILE A 563 25.03 30.35 0.22
N THR A 564 25.04 31.58 -0.23
CA THR A 564 25.62 32.72 0.53
C THR A 564 24.84 32.98 1.82
N GLU A 565 23.51 32.89 1.79
CA GLU A 565 22.69 33.03 2.99
C GLU A 565 22.88 31.85 3.95
N PHE A 566 22.92 30.61 3.39
CA PHE A 566 23.17 29.38 4.15
C PHE A 566 24.50 29.48 4.90
N ASN A 567 25.59 29.79 4.20
CA ASN A 567 26.92 29.91 4.78
C ASN A 567 26.97 31.01 5.87
N LYS A 568 26.39 32.16 5.59
CA LYS A 568 26.32 33.26 6.57
C LYS A 568 25.58 32.90 7.84
N LYS A 569 24.43 32.21 7.72
CA LYS A 569 23.61 31.77 8.87
C LYS A 569 24.35 30.77 9.74
N LEU A 570 25.03 29.79 9.13
CA LEU A 570 25.75 28.73 9.85
C LEU A 570 27.18 29.16 10.26
N GLY A 571 27.61 30.34 9.90
CA GLY A 571 28.95 30.83 10.23
C GLY A 571 30.06 30.15 9.41
N LEU A 572 29.71 29.60 8.25
CA LEU A 572 30.64 29.02 7.29
C LEU A 572 31.33 30.13 6.47
N PRO A 573 32.55 29.90 5.96
CA PRO A 573 33.22 30.85 5.05
C PRO A 573 32.38 31.09 3.78
N GLU A 574 32.38 32.31 3.27
CA GLU A 574 31.47 32.76 2.21
C GLU A 574 31.58 31.91 0.92
N ASN A 575 32.83 31.54 0.54
CA ASN A 575 33.10 30.74 -0.67
C ASN A 575 33.39 29.26 -0.35
N SER A 576 32.73 28.69 0.65
CA SER A 576 32.91 27.30 1.01
C SER A 576 31.72 26.44 0.57
N TYR A 577 31.99 25.17 0.26
CA TYR A 577 30.96 24.19 -0.14
C TYR A 577 31.34 22.77 0.27
N MET A 578 30.33 21.92 0.53
CA MET A 578 30.48 20.51 0.89
C MET A 578 30.16 19.58 -0.26
N GLY A 579 29.68 20.10 -1.40
CA GLY A 579 29.38 19.26 -2.54
C GLY A 579 29.22 20.08 -3.82
N VAL A 580 29.17 19.35 -4.93
CA VAL A 580 28.89 19.92 -6.26
C VAL A 580 27.91 19.08 -7.04
N PHE A 581 26.98 19.74 -7.73
CA PHE A 581 26.14 19.15 -8.77
C PHE A 581 26.84 19.32 -10.11
N SER A 582 26.93 18.26 -10.91
CA SER A 582 27.61 18.30 -12.20
C SER A 582 26.81 17.62 -13.30
N THR A 583 26.86 18.17 -14.50
CA THR A 583 26.28 17.58 -15.71
C THR A 583 27.22 16.59 -16.41
N ILE A 584 28.46 16.52 -15.96
CA ILE A 584 29.52 15.65 -16.49
C ILE A 584 30.19 14.88 -15.33
N LYS A 585 30.76 13.72 -15.64
CA LYS A 585 31.57 12.97 -14.68
C LYS A 585 32.87 13.75 -14.42
N LEU A 586 33.08 14.11 -13.15
CA LEU A 586 34.28 14.82 -12.71
C LEU A 586 35.33 13.82 -12.23
N ASP A 587 36.59 14.07 -12.56
CA ASP A 587 37.73 13.27 -12.07
C ASP A 587 38.18 13.83 -10.72
N ILE A 588 37.46 13.43 -9.66
CA ILE A 588 37.76 13.80 -8.28
C ILE A 588 38.28 12.57 -7.56
N PRO A 589 39.46 12.65 -6.90
CA PRO A 589 39.98 11.52 -6.12
C PRO A 589 38.95 11.04 -5.07
N SER A 590 38.70 9.74 -5.04
CA SER A 590 37.74 9.11 -4.13
C SER A 590 38.00 9.38 -2.66
N GLU A 591 39.26 9.64 -2.29
CA GLU A 591 39.69 10.03 -0.94
C GLU A 591 39.02 11.31 -0.44
N LYS A 592 38.72 12.24 -1.36
CA LYS A 592 38.08 13.51 -1.03
C LYS A 592 36.57 13.44 -0.95
N LEU A 593 35.98 12.34 -1.42
CA LEU A 593 34.53 12.18 -1.51
C LEU A 593 33.99 11.37 -0.35
N SER A 594 32.88 11.81 0.20
CA SER A 594 32.04 11.04 1.13
C SER A 594 31.01 10.22 0.36
N GLY A 595 30.66 10.60 -0.87
CA GLY A 595 29.73 9.87 -1.72
C GLY A 595 29.57 10.49 -3.10
N ILE A 596 29.17 9.66 -4.05
CA ILE A 596 28.77 10.05 -5.40
C ILE A 596 27.35 9.48 -5.63
N LYS A 597 26.46 10.32 -6.14
CA LYS A 597 25.12 9.90 -6.58
C LYS A 597 25.01 10.18 -8.06
N SER A 598 24.62 9.16 -8.86
CA SER A 598 24.37 9.31 -10.29
C SER A 598 22.88 9.25 -10.58
N MET A 599 22.40 10.18 -11.40
CA MET A 599 21.00 10.18 -11.85
C MET A 599 20.75 9.20 -12.99
N SER A 600 21.78 8.72 -13.67
CA SER A 600 21.67 7.72 -14.76
C SER A 600 21.26 6.33 -14.24
N GLU A 601 21.45 6.05 -12.94
CA GLU A 601 21.02 4.80 -12.30
C GLU A 601 19.51 4.76 -12.03
N MET A 602 18.83 5.91 -12.02
CA MET A 602 17.42 6.04 -11.66
C MET A 602 16.44 5.42 -12.68
N PRO A 603 16.64 5.52 -14.02
CA PRO A 603 15.69 5.00 -15.00
C PRO A 603 15.48 3.48 -14.92
N ASN A 604 16.54 2.70 -14.73
CA ASN A 604 16.46 1.22 -14.68
C ASN A 604 15.65 0.75 -13.46
N ALA A 605 15.93 1.33 -12.30
CA ALA A 605 15.18 1.06 -11.07
C ALA A 605 13.71 1.47 -11.19
N MET A 606 13.42 2.56 -11.90
CA MET A 606 12.07 3.03 -12.17
C MET A 606 11.29 2.07 -13.08
N ASP A 607 11.87 1.63 -14.18
CA ASP A 607 11.21 0.75 -15.15
C ASP A 607 10.83 -0.58 -14.50
N GLU A 608 11.70 -1.16 -13.69
CA GLU A 608 11.43 -2.38 -12.95
C GLU A 608 10.29 -2.18 -11.93
N PHE A 609 10.35 -1.10 -11.15
CA PHE A 609 9.32 -0.75 -10.17
C PHE A 609 7.95 -0.50 -10.83
N PHE A 610 7.90 0.25 -11.95
CA PHE A 610 6.66 0.51 -12.68
C PHE A 610 6.09 -0.77 -13.31
N GLY A 611 6.91 -1.65 -13.86
CA GLY A 611 6.49 -2.94 -14.40
C GLY A 611 5.72 -3.78 -13.37
N GLN A 612 6.23 -3.81 -12.14
CA GLN A 612 5.59 -4.50 -11.03
C GLN A 612 4.29 -3.82 -10.57
N MET A 613 4.29 -2.49 -10.45
CA MET A 613 3.10 -1.74 -10.09
C MET A 613 1.97 -1.91 -11.11
N ILE A 614 2.27 -1.91 -12.40
CA ILE A 614 1.30 -2.16 -13.47
C ILE A 614 0.66 -3.54 -13.29
N SER A 615 1.45 -4.57 -12.99
CA SER A 615 0.95 -5.93 -12.73
C SER A 615 0.02 -5.98 -11.53
N MET A 616 0.37 -5.30 -10.43
CA MET A 616 -0.46 -5.20 -9.23
C MET A 616 -1.77 -4.43 -9.51
N VAL A 617 -1.71 -3.33 -10.23
CA VAL A 617 -2.90 -2.53 -10.62
C VAL A 617 -3.81 -3.34 -11.54
N ALA A 618 -3.25 -4.12 -12.48
CA ALA A 618 -4.02 -5.01 -13.33
C ALA A 618 -4.78 -6.07 -12.50
N LEU A 619 -4.10 -6.70 -11.56
CA LEU A 619 -4.72 -7.68 -10.64
C LEU A 619 -5.84 -7.03 -9.81
N MET A 620 -5.61 -5.86 -9.22
CA MET A 620 -6.64 -5.12 -8.48
C MET A 620 -7.84 -4.76 -9.36
N THR A 621 -7.61 -4.37 -10.61
CA THR A 621 -8.66 -4.05 -11.58
C THR A 621 -9.50 -5.28 -11.91
N ILE A 622 -8.88 -6.46 -12.08
CA ILE A 622 -9.58 -7.72 -12.31
C ILE A 622 -10.44 -8.09 -11.10
N VAL A 623 -9.87 -8.08 -9.90
CA VAL A 623 -10.58 -8.43 -8.66
C VAL A 623 -11.77 -7.48 -8.42
N SER A 624 -11.56 -6.16 -8.53
CA SER A 624 -12.64 -5.19 -8.36
C SER A 624 -13.73 -5.32 -9.43
N SER A 625 -13.38 -5.66 -10.67
CA SER A 625 -14.34 -5.93 -11.74
C SER A 625 -15.20 -7.17 -11.46
N ILE A 626 -14.60 -8.23 -10.90
CA ILE A 626 -15.32 -9.44 -10.47
C ILE A 626 -16.30 -9.10 -9.34
N VAL A 627 -15.85 -8.36 -8.33
CA VAL A 627 -16.69 -7.90 -7.21
C VAL A 627 -17.86 -7.06 -7.73
N ALA A 628 -17.58 -6.08 -8.59
CA ALA A 628 -18.60 -5.25 -9.23
C ALA A 628 -19.61 -6.09 -10.03
N LEU A 629 -19.13 -7.06 -10.81
CA LEU A 629 -19.99 -7.94 -11.60
C LEU A 629 -20.95 -8.74 -10.72
N ILE A 630 -20.44 -9.34 -9.64
CA ILE A 630 -21.25 -10.10 -8.68
C ILE A 630 -22.35 -9.22 -8.08
N ILE A 631 -21.97 -8.02 -7.59
CA ILE A 631 -22.91 -7.08 -6.97
C ILE A 631 -23.97 -6.61 -7.97
N LEU A 632 -23.54 -6.15 -9.15
CA LEU A 632 -24.43 -5.68 -10.21
C LEU A 632 -25.36 -6.77 -10.71
N TYR A 633 -24.86 -7.99 -10.84
CA TYR A 633 -25.67 -9.17 -11.21
C TYR A 633 -26.73 -9.47 -10.15
N LEU A 634 -26.36 -9.48 -8.86
CA LEU A 634 -27.28 -9.76 -7.76
C LEU A 634 -28.40 -8.70 -7.69
N VAL A 635 -28.04 -7.42 -7.78
CA VAL A 635 -29.03 -6.33 -7.77
C VAL A 635 -29.93 -6.39 -9.00
N THR A 636 -29.37 -6.57 -10.18
CA THR A 636 -30.16 -6.66 -11.42
C THR A 636 -31.13 -7.84 -11.37
N SER A 637 -30.69 -8.98 -10.82
CA SER A 637 -31.55 -10.14 -10.59
C SER A 637 -32.68 -9.86 -9.60
N LEU A 638 -32.40 -9.12 -8.51
CA LEU A 638 -33.43 -8.69 -7.55
C LEU A 638 -34.44 -7.75 -8.18
N ILE A 639 -33.99 -6.80 -9.01
CA ILE A 639 -34.87 -5.85 -9.72
C ILE A 639 -35.85 -6.60 -10.63
N ILE A 640 -35.38 -7.60 -11.39
CA ILE A 640 -36.25 -8.38 -12.28
C ILE A 640 -37.32 -9.11 -11.48
N GLU A 641 -36.94 -9.71 -10.38
CA GLU A 641 -37.87 -10.45 -9.53
C GLU A 641 -38.91 -9.53 -8.85
N GLU A 642 -38.49 -8.34 -8.36
CA GLU A 642 -39.42 -7.36 -7.78
C GLU A 642 -40.42 -6.85 -8.80
N ASN A 643 -39.98 -6.75 -10.05
CA ASN A 643 -40.82 -6.24 -11.13
C ASN A 643 -41.50 -7.33 -11.97
N ARG A 644 -41.54 -8.58 -11.48
CA ARG A 644 -42.09 -9.71 -12.23
C ARG A 644 -43.52 -9.45 -12.69
N ASN A 645 -44.37 -8.95 -11.79
CA ASN A 645 -45.76 -8.57 -12.10
C ASN A 645 -45.83 -7.40 -13.08
N THR A 646 -45.00 -6.37 -12.90
CA THR A 646 -44.91 -5.21 -13.79
C THR A 646 -44.42 -5.63 -15.19
N ILE A 647 -43.46 -6.55 -15.28
CA ILE A 647 -42.96 -7.09 -16.54
C ILE A 647 -44.08 -7.86 -17.25
N SER A 648 -44.83 -8.68 -16.53
CA SER A 648 -45.99 -9.45 -17.06
C SER A 648 -47.06 -8.50 -17.59
N LEU A 649 -47.42 -7.44 -16.83
CA LEU A 649 -48.34 -6.40 -17.24
C LEU A 649 -47.89 -5.68 -18.52
N PHE A 650 -46.64 -5.26 -18.62
CA PHE A 650 -46.08 -4.63 -19.82
C PHE A 650 -46.14 -5.56 -21.04
N LYS A 651 -45.96 -6.85 -20.84
CA LYS A 651 -46.12 -7.84 -21.91
C LYS A 651 -47.57 -7.95 -22.38
N VAL A 652 -48.55 -7.93 -21.46
CA VAL A 652 -49.98 -7.92 -21.76
C VAL A 652 -50.36 -6.65 -22.50
N PHE A 653 -49.81 -5.46 -22.13
CA PHE A 653 -50.04 -4.20 -22.81
C PHE A 653 -49.33 -4.08 -24.16
N GLY A 654 -48.66 -5.10 -24.63
CA GLY A 654 -48.04 -5.13 -25.96
C GLY A 654 -46.69 -4.41 -26.08
N TYR A 655 -46.05 -4.03 -24.96
CA TYR A 655 -44.70 -3.45 -25.00
C TYR A 655 -43.68 -4.43 -25.61
N ARG A 656 -42.81 -3.91 -26.46
CA ARG A 656 -41.76 -4.73 -27.09
C ARG A 656 -40.73 -5.19 -26.03
N ARG A 657 -40.18 -6.39 -26.21
CA ARG A 657 -39.16 -6.95 -25.29
C ARG A 657 -37.97 -5.99 -25.05
N ARG A 658 -37.59 -5.20 -26.05
CA ARG A 658 -36.51 -4.21 -25.95
C ARG A 658 -36.89 -3.05 -25.04
N GLU A 659 -38.13 -2.60 -25.07
CA GLU A 659 -38.65 -1.50 -24.25
C GLU A 659 -38.76 -1.94 -22.78
N ILE A 660 -39.28 -3.15 -22.52
CA ILE A 660 -39.35 -3.71 -21.17
C ILE A 660 -37.95 -3.86 -20.57
N LYS A 661 -36.99 -4.43 -21.33
CA LYS A 661 -35.59 -4.53 -20.89
C LYS A 661 -35.00 -3.15 -20.59
N SER A 662 -35.25 -2.15 -21.44
CA SER A 662 -34.74 -0.79 -21.22
C SER A 662 -35.34 -0.12 -19.97
N MET A 663 -36.64 -0.32 -19.71
CA MET A 663 -37.30 0.27 -18.54
C MET A 663 -36.81 -0.36 -17.23
N ILE A 664 -36.69 -1.68 -17.19
CA ILE A 664 -36.33 -2.42 -15.97
C ILE A 664 -34.81 -2.43 -15.74
N LEU A 665 -34.02 -2.86 -16.74
CA LEU A 665 -32.60 -3.06 -16.56
C LEU A 665 -31.78 -1.74 -16.52
N ASN A 666 -32.26 -0.67 -17.19
CA ASN A 666 -31.56 0.62 -17.15
C ASN A 666 -32.02 1.51 -15.99
N SER A 667 -32.91 1.05 -15.11
CA SER A 667 -33.33 1.82 -13.94
C SER A 667 -32.18 2.13 -12.97
N SER A 668 -31.19 1.24 -12.88
CA SER A 668 -30.05 1.36 -11.97
C SER A 668 -28.92 2.28 -12.46
N THR A 669 -28.94 2.71 -13.72
CA THR A 669 -27.83 3.48 -14.32
C THR A 669 -27.51 4.74 -13.52
N PHE A 670 -28.55 5.47 -13.07
CA PHE A 670 -28.36 6.70 -12.27
C PHE A 670 -27.64 6.42 -10.95
N VAL A 671 -28.00 5.33 -10.25
CA VAL A 671 -27.39 4.97 -8.95
C VAL A 671 -25.93 4.56 -9.14
N ILE A 672 -25.62 3.86 -10.24
CA ILE A 672 -24.27 3.45 -10.58
C ILE A 672 -23.38 4.67 -10.84
N VAL A 673 -23.86 5.62 -11.66
CA VAL A 673 -23.15 6.86 -11.93
C VAL A 673 -22.94 7.69 -10.65
N ALA A 674 -23.98 7.82 -9.81
CA ALA A 674 -23.87 8.53 -8.53
C ALA A 674 -22.89 7.84 -7.57
N GLY A 675 -22.92 6.50 -7.48
CA GLY A 675 -21.99 5.71 -6.67
C GLY A 675 -20.55 5.85 -7.15
N PHE A 676 -20.34 5.84 -8.47
CA PHE A 676 -19.01 6.08 -9.05
C PHE A 676 -18.50 7.49 -8.74
N ILE A 677 -19.32 8.53 -8.92
CA ILE A 677 -18.92 9.91 -8.61
C ILE A 677 -18.55 10.06 -7.13
N LEU A 678 -19.33 9.46 -6.22
CA LEU A 678 -19.01 9.50 -4.79
C LEU A 678 -17.74 8.70 -4.44
N SER A 679 -17.38 7.68 -5.22
CA SER A 679 -16.17 6.89 -4.99
C SER A 679 -14.89 7.73 -5.11
N ILE A 680 -14.89 8.79 -5.91
CA ILE A 680 -13.72 9.65 -6.14
C ILE A 680 -13.26 10.36 -4.85
N PRO A 681 -14.12 11.16 -4.15
CA PRO A 681 -13.70 11.81 -2.91
C PRO A 681 -13.44 10.81 -1.77
N ILE A 682 -14.15 9.69 -1.70
CA ILE A 682 -13.89 8.64 -0.71
C ILE A 682 -12.51 8.02 -0.94
N MET A 683 -12.16 7.71 -2.19
CA MET A 683 -10.85 7.18 -2.53
C MET A 683 -9.75 8.21 -2.20
N ALA A 684 -9.94 9.49 -2.58
CA ALA A 684 -8.98 10.55 -2.28
C ALA A 684 -8.74 10.70 -0.75
N ALA A 685 -9.80 10.69 0.05
CA ALA A 685 -9.70 10.76 1.51
C ALA A 685 -9.01 9.53 2.10
N SER A 686 -9.34 8.32 1.62
CA SER A 686 -8.73 7.07 2.07
C SER A 686 -7.24 7.03 1.74
N MET A 687 -6.87 7.45 0.52
CA MET A 687 -5.50 7.50 0.05
C MET A 687 -4.66 8.52 0.83
N GLY A 688 -5.22 9.72 1.06
CA GLY A 688 -4.58 10.75 1.87
C GLY A 688 -4.30 10.28 3.30
N ALA A 689 -5.22 9.54 3.91
CA ALA A 689 -5.02 8.95 5.24
C ALA A 689 -3.91 7.88 5.24
N ILE A 690 -3.86 7.02 4.22
CA ILE A 690 -2.83 5.98 4.09
C ILE A 690 -1.46 6.61 3.84
N TYR A 691 -1.36 7.55 2.92
CA TYR A 691 -0.10 8.24 2.62
C TYR A 691 0.41 9.07 3.81
N GLY A 692 -0.50 9.72 4.56
CA GLY A 692 -0.12 10.41 5.79
C GLY A 692 0.46 9.46 6.85
N TYR A 693 -0.13 8.28 6.99
CA TYR A 693 0.37 7.25 7.92
C TYR A 693 1.73 6.69 7.47
N LEU A 694 1.86 6.32 6.20
CA LEU A 694 3.12 5.79 5.63
C LEU A 694 4.23 6.87 5.64
N GLY A 695 3.87 8.12 5.33
CA GLY A 695 4.82 9.24 5.33
C GLY A 695 5.52 9.44 6.67
N ASN A 696 4.80 9.22 7.77
CA ASN A 696 5.39 9.28 9.12
C ASN A 696 6.30 8.09 9.44
N MET A 697 6.16 6.97 8.71
CA MET A 697 6.95 5.76 8.97
C MET A 697 8.25 5.69 8.18
N ILE A 698 8.21 6.06 6.90
CA ILE A 698 9.35 5.89 5.97
C ILE A 698 9.92 7.22 5.47
N ASN A 699 9.51 8.33 6.07
CA ASN A 699 9.91 9.67 5.66
C ASN A 699 9.66 9.97 4.17
N LEU A 700 8.63 9.35 3.56
CA LEU A 700 8.26 9.54 2.17
C LEU A 700 6.87 10.16 2.07
N VAL A 701 6.75 11.33 1.50
CA VAL A 701 5.46 11.99 1.28
C VAL A 701 5.03 11.77 -0.16
N LEU A 702 3.93 11.04 -0.34
CA LEU A 702 3.34 10.79 -1.64
C LEU A 702 2.14 11.70 -1.88
N PRO A 703 2.04 12.34 -3.06
CA PRO A 703 0.86 13.12 -3.43
C PRO A 703 -0.31 12.21 -3.78
N THR A 704 -1.53 12.62 -3.44
CA THR A 704 -2.74 11.95 -3.94
C THR A 704 -3.16 12.59 -5.25
N ILE A 705 -2.61 12.11 -6.37
CA ILE A 705 -2.89 12.65 -7.71
C ILE A 705 -3.81 11.73 -8.48
N ILE A 706 -5.00 12.24 -8.79
CA ILE A 706 -6.02 11.52 -9.55
C ILE A 706 -5.99 12.01 -10.98
N SER A 707 -5.52 11.17 -11.91
CA SER A 707 -5.57 11.48 -13.33
C SER A 707 -6.99 11.39 -13.88
N PRO A 708 -7.50 12.41 -14.57
CA PRO A 708 -8.79 12.35 -15.26
C PRO A 708 -8.90 11.16 -16.22
N LEU A 709 -7.80 10.79 -16.88
CA LEU A 709 -7.75 9.64 -17.80
C LEU A 709 -8.11 8.34 -17.07
N TYR A 710 -7.49 8.07 -15.93
CA TYR A 710 -7.77 6.85 -15.16
C TYR A 710 -9.17 6.85 -14.54
N VAL A 711 -9.71 8.01 -14.17
CA VAL A 711 -11.13 8.13 -13.76
C VAL A 711 -12.05 7.70 -14.90
N VAL A 712 -11.80 8.16 -16.12
CA VAL A 712 -12.58 7.75 -17.31
C VAL A 712 -12.42 6.25 -17.59
N VAL A 713 -11.21 5.71 -17.51
CA VAL A 713 -10.95 4.26 -17.69
C VAL A 713 -11.75 3.44 -16.67
N CYS A 714 -11.67 3.79 -15.38
CA CYS A 714 -12.45 3.13 -14.34
C CYS A 714 -13.96 3.22 -14.58
N PHE A 715 -14.45 4.38 -14.98
CA PHE A 715 -15.86 4.56 -15.32
C PHE A 715 -16.29 3.66 -16.47
N VAL A 716 -15.50 3.58 -17.53
CA VAL A 716 -15.75 2.70 -18.68
C VAL A 716 -15.78 1.24 -18.25
N VAL A 717 -14.81 0.80 -17.43
CA VAL A 717 -14.77 -0.60 -16.92
C VAL A 717 -16.00 -0.93 -16.08
N ILE A 718 -16.42 -0.04 -15.17
CA ILE A 718 -17.64 -0.24 -14.37
C ILE A 718 -18.89 -0.28 -15.26
N MET A 719 -18.97 0.58 -16.28
CA MET A 719 -20.10 0.59 -17.21
C MET A 719 -20.13 -0.67 -18.10
N LEU A 720 -18.97 -1.17 -18.54
CA LEU A 720 -18.87 -2.45 -19.27
C LEU A 720 -19.29 -3.61 -18.39
N THR A 721 -18.85 -3.65 -17.15
CA THR A 721 -19.26 -4.65 -16.14
C THR A 721 -20.77 -4.61 -15.91
N TYR A 722 -21.37 -3.41 -15.85
CA TYR A 722 -22.83 -3.24 -15.78
C TYR A 722 -23.55 -3.77 -17.03
N GLN A 723 -23.04 -3.49 -18.23
CA GLN A 723 -23.61 -4.04 -19.47
C GLN A 723 -23.55 -5.56 -19.46
N LEU A 724 -22.42 -6.15 -19.04
CA LEU A 724 -22.26 -7.59 -18.92
C LEU A 724 -23.29 -8.18 -17.93
N SER A 725 -23.46 -7.55 -16.77
CA SER A 725 -24.48 -7.94 -15.78
C SER A 725 -25.88 -7.94 -16.40
N LYS A 726 -26.24 -6.92 -17.17
CA LYS A 726 -27.55 -6.84 -17.87
C LYS A 726 -27.70 -7.95 -18.91
N LEU A 727 -26.65 -8.28 -19.66
CA LEU A 727 -26.68 -9.38 -20.63
C LEU A 727 -26.95 -10.71 -19.95
N LEU A 728 -26.26 -11.01 -18.84
CA LEU A 728 -26.46 -12.21 -18.05
C LEU A 728 -27.90 -12.33 -17.49
N CYS A 729 -28.50 -11.20 -17.13
CA CYS A 729 -29.85 -11.13 -16.59
C CYS A 729 -30.95 -11.02 -17.66
N ALA A 730 -30.63 -10.67 -18.90
CA ALA A 730 -31.61 -10.42 -19.96
C ALA A 730 -32.50 -11.63 -20.29
N LYS A 731 -31.98 -12.86 -20.18
CA LYS A 731 -32.73 -14.11 -20.39
C LYS A 731 -33.88 -14.23 -19.38
N ARG A 732 -33.67 -13.86 -18.11
CA ARG A 732 -34.68 -13.93 -17.05
C ARG A 732 -35.88 -13.01 -17.30
N VAL A 733 -35.68 -11.83 -17.88
CA VAL A 733 -36.79 -10.93 -18.26
C VAL A 733 -37.68 -11.58 -19.32
N ASN A 734 -37.09 -12.34 -20.23
CA ASN A 734 -37.85 -13.05 -21.27
C ASN A 734 -38.66 -14.21 -20.72
N GLU A 735 -38.18 -14.92 -19.68
CA GLU A 735 -38.78 -16.09 -19.05
C GLU A 735 -40.03 -15.77 -18.21
N VAL A 736 -40.27 -14.50 -17.81
CA VAL A 736 -41.48 -14.11 -17.10
C VAL A 736 -42.70 -14.31 -17.98
N SER A 737 -43.67 -15.13 -17.54
CA SER A 737 -44.88 -15.44 -18.32
C SER A 737 -45.93 -14.34 -18.25
N MET A 738 -46.79 -14.21 -19.28
CA MET A 738 -47.95 -13.29 -19.29
C MET A 738 -49.04 -13.71 -18.30
N SER A 739 -49.15 -15.03 -18.03
CA SER A 739 -50.15 -15.60 -17.13
C SER A 739 -50.01 -15.19 -15.67
N GLU A 740 -48.84 -14.70 -15.27
CA GLU A 740 -48.65 -14.19 -13.89
C GLU A 740 -49.45 -12.92 -13.59
N ALA A 741 -49.68 -12.07 -14.59
CA ALA A 741 -50.51 -10.88 -14.41
C ALA A 741 -52.01 -11.26 -14.21
N LEU A 742 -52.44 -12.37 -14.77
CA LEU A 742 -53.82 -12.83 -14.65
C LEU A 742 -54.14 -13.52 -13.32
N LYS A 743 -53.11 -14.09 -12.65
CA LYS A 743 -53.27 -14.74 -11.34
C LYS A 743 -53.44 -13.72 -10.19
N VAL A 744 -52.96 -12.49 -10.34
CA VAL A 744 -53.07 -11.43 -9.32
C VAL A 744 -54.43 -10.76 -9.34
N GLY A 745 -55.21 -10.89 -10.43
CA GLY A 745 -56.56 -10.30 -10.55
C GLY A 745 -57.71 -11.20 -10.09
N THR A 746 -57.42 -12.47 -9.72
CA THR A 746 -58.42 -13.46 -9.31
C THR A 746 -58.36 -13.85 -7.83
N GLU A 747 -57.46 -13.24 -7.04
CA GLU A 747 -57.39 -13.29 -5.58
C GLU A 747 -57.66 -11.87 -4.99
#